data_c8dd85d568883a41e03ff2417d732e95
#
_entry.id   c8dd85d568883a41e03ff2417d732e95
#
_cell.length_a   1.000
_cell.length_b   1.000
_cell.length_c   1.000
_cell.angle_alpha   90.00
_cell.angle_beta   90.00
_cell.angle_gamma   90.00
#
_symmetry.space_group_name_H-M   'P 1'
#
loop_
_entity.id
_entity.type
_entity.pdbx_description
1 polymer ?
#
loop_
_entity_poly.entity_id
_entity_poly.type
_entity_poly.pdbx_seq_one_letter_code
_entity_poly.pdbx_strand_id
1 'polypeptide(L)'
;MMRTFPTPLPIDDAVPRLVDALARTNAAVLVAPPGAGKTTRVPLVLLDEAWAKDKKILLLEPRRLAARAAASRMAATLGEQVGDTVGLRVRFGSKISKRTRIEVITEGVFTRLVLDDPSLEGVAAVLFDEFHERSLDADLGLALAREVQEGLREDLKVLVMSATLDGARVAALLGDAPVVTSEGRAFPVETRYLGRDPRERIERPVADAVQRALRADPGSLLVFLPGAAEIRRTETLLKEHVRDPNVDIVALFGALEARDQDRAISPAPPGRRKVVLATSIAETSLTIEGVRVVIDSGLSRVPRYEPDVGLTRLETVRVSRAAADQRRGRAGRTEPGVCYRLWEEPQTGSLEAYTRPEILSADLSSFVLDLAQWGASDASKLAFLDPPPSAAMSEAKALLVELGAIDTQGRITDEGRRLRQLPLPPRLARMVVDAGAEGAGAEAAAIAAILTERGLGGDDVDLRHRLDQFRRDRSRRAEDTRAMVKRWEAVIPGRAEGANPESRDTENASGFRVRSSGPSRNDEDLSTGAILALAYPDRVAKSRGGGTGGFVLANGRGGQVDAASNLAREPFLVVAELTGAAASSRIVLAAAITLAEIEERFAGKIENRDAVTFDAGSASLRARRSRRLGSVVLAEQVKQVTPDADTARILAQGLVGQGLDRLDWSKAALQFRTRVEFLRKAEGDEWPDLGNDGLARSAADWLEPLLTEKTARGQLSAGELFDAVSNQVAWNLRRRLEAEAPTHFTAPTGSAVPIDYEAEQGPTVSIRVQELFGLTQHPSIAGGRIPLVIELLSPGHKPVQITRDLPGFWRGSYADVRTDLRGRYPRHPWPEDPTSALPTRRAKPKGT
;
A
#
# COMPACT_ATOMS: atom_id res chain seq x y z
N MET A 1 -13.30 -51.82 24.76
CA MET A 1 -11.91 -51.93 25.23
C MET A 1 -11.10 -50.91 24.48
N MET A 2 -10.35 -50.06 25.18
CA MET A 2 -9.43 -49.15 24.48
C MET A 2 -8.41 -49.93 23.66
N ARG A 3 -8.15 -49.49 22.45
CA ARG A 3 -7.14 -50.06 21.56
C ARG A 3 -5.75 -49.92 22.18
N THR A 4 -5.01 -51.02 22.27
CA THR A 4 -3.63 -51.02 22.76
C THR A 4 -2.65 -50.90 21.60
N PHE A 5 -1.58 -50.16 21.80
CA PHE A 5 -0.57 -49.92 20.79
C PHE A 5 0.80 -50.39 21.24
N PRO A 6 1.59 -51.02 20.36
CA PRO A 6 2.87 -51.63 20.74
C PRO A 6 3.91 -50.61 21.23
N THR A 7 3.83 -49.35 20.77
CA THR A 7 4.76 -48.28 21.17
C THR A 7 4.00 -47.24 22.00
N PRO A 8 4.35 -47.03 23.28
CA PRO A 8 3.73 -46.00 24.10
C PRO A 8 4.15 -44.62 23.65
N LEU A 9 3.19 -43.70 23.65
CA LEU A 9 3.40 -42.26 23.36
C LEU A 9 3.03 -41.43 24.59
N PRO A 10 3.64 -40.24 24.78
CA PRO A 10 3.35 -39.41 25.95
C PRO A 10 1.87 -39.01 26.10
N ILE A 11 1.13 -38.94 24.99
CA ILE A 11 -0.29 -38.63 25.00
C ILE A 11 -1.15 -39.74 25.63
N ASP A 12 -0.67 -40.97 25.67
CA ASP A 12 -1.44 -42.11 26.16
C ASP A 12 -1.89 -41.92 27.61
N ASP A 13 -1.15 -41.16 28.42
CA ASP A 13 -1.50 -40.84 29.82
C ASP A 13 -2.70 -39.86 29.91
N ALA A 14 -2.93 -39.06 28.91
CA ALA A 14 -4.03 -38.10 28.86
C ALA A 14 -5.28 -38.67 28.15
N VAL A 15 -5.12 -39.68 27.31
CA VAL A 15 -6.19 -40.32 26.52
C VAL A 15 -7.40 -40.73 27.35
N PRO A 16 -7.27 -41.43 28.52
CA PRO A 16 -8.45 -41.83 29.32
C PRO A 16 -9.29 -40.64 29.76
N ARG A 17 -8.63 -39.53 30.19
CA ARG A 17 -9.32 -38.28 30.59
C ARG A 17 -10.02 -37.61 29.42
N LEU A 18 -9.41 -37.67 28.23
CA LEU A 18 -10.01 -37.10 27.02
C LEU A 18 -11.25 -37.87 26.58
N VAL A 19 -11.17 -39.22 26.62
CA VAL A 19 -12.30 -40.07 26.29
C VAL A 19 -13.46 -39.84 27.27
N ASP A 20 -13.17 -39.79 28.57
CA ASP A 20 -14.16 -39.50 29.58
C ASP A 20 -14.79 -38.09 29.41
N ALA A 21 -13.99 -37.09 29.08
CA ALA A 21 -14.48 -35.74 28.79
C ALA A 21 -15.45 -35.77 27.60
N LEU A 22 -15.07 -36.37 26.46
CA LEU A 22 -15.91 -36.44 25.26
C LEU A 22 -17.12 -37.39 25.41
N ALA A 23 -17.09 -38.31 26.35
CA ALA A 23 -18.28 -39.13 26.72
C ALA A 23 -19.34 -38.29 27.42
N ARG A 24 -18.94 -37.32 28.23
CA ARG A 24 -19.84 -36.44 29.02
C ARG A 24 -20.23 -35.14 28.31
N THR A 25 -19.37 -34.63 27.43
CA THR A 25 -19.56 -33.37 26.73
C THR A 25 -19.38 -33.53 25.22
N ASN A 26 -19.88 -32.57 24.44
CA ASN A 26 -19.72 -32.59 22.98
C ASN A 26 -18.58 -31.69 22.50
N ALA A 27 -17.83 -31.09 23.42
CA ALA A 27 -16.64 -30.33 23.11
C ALA A 27 -15.53 -30.61 24.14
N ALA A 28 -14.27 -30.58 23.71
CA ALA A 28 -13.11 -30.65 24.59
C ALA A 28 -11.91 -29.93 23.97
N VAL A 29 -10.98 -29.52 24.82
CA VAL A 29 -9.69 -28.95 24.42
C VAL A 29 -8.57 -29.89 24.92
N LEU A 30 -7.66 -30.27 24.03
CA LEU A 30 -6.48 -31.05 24.34
C LEU A 30 -5.22 -30.18 24.18
N VAL A 31 -4.52 -29.96 25.28
CA VAL A 31 -3.24 -29.22 25.26
C VAL A 31 -2.12 -30.25 25.43
N ALA A 32 -1.27 -30.41 24.42
CA ALA A 32 -0.16 -31.33 24.43
C ALA A 32 1.01 -30.81 23.61
N PRO A 33 2.27 -30.91 24.10
CA PRO A 33 3.43 -30.39 23.37
C PRO A 33 3.62 -31.13 22.03
N PRO A 34 4.33 -30.52 21.08
CA PRO A 34 4.65 -31.16 19.81
C PRO A 34 5.40 -32.48 20.02
N GLY A 35 5.00 -33.55 19.30
CA GLY A 35 5.62 -34.88 19.43
C GLY A 35 5.01 -35.77 20.52
N ALA A 36 4.06 -35.29 21.31
CA ALA A 36 3.35 -36.11 22.27
C ALA A 36 2.52 -37.24 21.62
N GLY A 37 2.21 -37.15 20.32
CA GLY A 37 1.45 -38.12 19.56
C GLY A 37 -0.04 -37.80 19.40
N LYS A 38 -0.48 -36.54 19.72
CA LYS A 38 -1.87 -36.10 19.63
C LYS A 38 -2.49 -36.38 18.27
N THR A 39 -1.84 -35.97 17.21
CA THR A 39 -2.29 -36.09 15.82
C THR A 39 -2.54 -37.52 15.36
N THR A 40 -1.68 -38.45 15.76
CA THR A 40 -1.69 -39.80 15.21
C THR A 40 -2.30 -40.85 16.16
N ARG A 41 -2.40 -40.56 17.46
CA ARG A 41 -2.94 -41.44 18.46
C ARG A 41 -4.41 -41.19 18.78
N VAL A 42 -4.76 -39.93 19.00
CA VAL A 42 -6.11 -39.53 19.44
C VAL A 42 -7.20 -39.95 18.45
N PRO A 43 -7.11 -39.73 17.12
CA PRO A 43 -8.16 -40.17 16.21
C PRO A 43 -8.35 -41.67 16.19
N LEU A 44 -7.26 -42.45 16.33
CA LEU A 44 -7.31 -43.93 16.36
C LEU A 44 -8.01 -44.48 17.61
N VAL A 45 -7.82 -43.82 18.76
CA VAL A 45 -8.49 -44.20 19.99
C VAL A 45 -9.96 -43.84 19.96
N LEU A 46 -10.29 -42.62 19.50
CA LEU A 46 -11.68 -42.15 19.42
C LEU A 46 -12.53 -42.94 18.42
N LEU A 47 -11.91 -43.65 17.47
CA LEU A 47 -12.61 -44.49 16.51
C LEU A 47 -13.37 -45.64 17.17
N ASP A 48 -12.91 -46.11 18.32
CA ASP A 48 -13.50 -47.26 19.05
C ASP A 48 -14.62 -46.79 20.03
N GLU A 49 -14.89 -45.53 20.14
CA GLU A 49 -15.93 -44.97 20.99
C GLU A 49 -17.34 -45.25 20.44
N ALA A 50 -18.31 -45.44 21.33
CA ALA A 50 -19.69 -45.80 20.97
C ALA A 50 -20.34 -44.74 20.07
N TRP A 51 -20.08 -43.46 20.31
CA TRP A 51 -20.61 -42.33 19.53
C TRP A 51 -20.00 -42.23 18.14
N ALA A 52 -18.81 -42.80 17.89
CA ALA A 52 -18.12 -42.84 16.61
C ALA A 52 -18.51 -44.06 15.75
N LYS A 53 -19.29 -45.02 16.32
CA LYS A 53 -19.64 -46.28 15.62
C LYS A 53 -20.34 -45.96 14.28
N ASP A 54 -19.85 -46.56 13.19
CA ASP A 54 -20.36 -46.44 11.82
C ASP A 54 -20.36 -45.02 11.23
N LYS A 55 -19.77 -44.05 11.94
CA LYS A 55 -19.60 -42.66 11.51
C LYS A 55 -18.10 -42.36 11.28
N LYS A 56 -17.83 -41.24 10.67
CA LYS A 56 -16.48 -40.73 10.36
C LYS A 56 -15.98 -39.74 11.42
N ILE A 57 -14.67 -39.72 11.58
CA ILE A 57 -13.93 -38.67 12.30
C ILE A 57 -13.18 -37.85 11.27
N LEU A 58 -13.37 -36.53 11.26
CA LEU A 58 -12.60 -35.59 10.45
C LEU A 58 -11.44 -35.05 11.28
N LEU A 59 -10.19 -35.24 10.80
CA LEU A 59 -8.99 -34.64 11.40
C LEU A 59 -8.49 -33.52 10.49
N LEU A 60 -8.52 -32.29 10.98
CA LEU A 60 -8.11 -31.10 10.27
C LEU A 60 -6.64 -30.81 10.54
N GLU A 61 -5.91 -30.60 9.46
CA GLU A 61 -4.49 -30.24 9.49
C GLU A 61 -4.26 -28.91 8.74
N PRO A 62 -3.43 -27.99 9.23
CA PRO A 62 -3.22 -26.71 8.57
C PRO A 62 -2.47 -26.83 7.25
N ARG A 63 -1.74 -27.93 7.03
CA ARG A 63 -0.83 -28.07 5.89
C ARG A 63 -0.95 -29.42 5.20
N ARG A 64 -0.96 -29.42 3.86
CA ARG A 64 -1.04 -30.62 3.02
C ARG A 64 0.03 -31.67 3.35
N LEU A 65 1.25 -31.22 3.65
CA LEU A 65 2.35 -32.13 4.00
C LEU A 65 2.11 -32.82 5.34
N ALA A 66 1.62 -32.08 6.33
CA ALA A 66 1.23 -32.60 7.63
C ALA A 66 0.08 -33.62 7.52
N ALA A 67 -0.98 -33.25 6.79
CA ALA A 67 -2.12 -34.15 6.54
C ALA A 67 -1.68 -35.46 5.90
N ARG A 68 -0.78 -35.42 4.89
CA ARG A 68 -0.24 -36.62 4.26
C ARG A 68 0.59 -37.47 5.23
N ALA A 69 1.46 -36.86 6.01
CA ALA A 69 2.29 -37.53 7.00
C ALA A 69 1.45 -38.20 8.11
N ALA A 70 0.44 -37.49 8.64
CA ALA A 70 -0.49 -37.97 9.64
C ALA A 70 -1.29 -39.17 9.11
N ALA A 71 -1.89 -39.06 7.93
CA ALA A 71 -2.63 -40.18 7.31
C ALA A 71 -1.75 -41.38 7.08
N SER A 72 -0.54 -41.23 6.54
CA SER A 72 0.40 -42.31 6.30
C SER A 72 0.85 -42.98 7.61
N ARG A 73 1.12 -42.21 8.66
CA ARG A 73 1.54 -42.71 9.96
C ARG A 73 0.42 -43.51 10.65
N MET A 74 -0.82 -43.00 10.64
CA MET A 74 -1.96 -43.69 11.22
C MET A 74 -2.28 -44.98 10.46
N ALA A 75 -2.29 -44.96 9.13
CA ALA A 75 -2.49 -46.16 8.31
C ALA A 75 -1.41 -47.23 8.61
N ALA A 76 -0.13 -46.84 8.64
CA ALA A 76 0.97 -47.73 9.00
C ALA A 76 0.83 -48.29 10.43
N THR A 77 0.33 -47.50 11.38
CA THR A 77 0.05 -47.98 12.76
C THR A 77 -1.02 -49.07 12.81
N LEU A 78 -1.97 -49.02 11.86
CA LEU A 78 -3.01 -50.02 11.67
C LEU A 78 -2.55 -51.24 10.82
N GLY A 79 -1.37 -51.18 10.20
CA GLY A 79 -0.92 -52.15 9.21
C GLY A 79 -1.65 -52.06 7.86
N GLU A 80 -2.23 -50.90 7.55
CA GLU A 80 -3.06 -50.63 6.37
C GLU A 80 -2.41 -49.57 5.44
N GLN A 81 -3.03 -49.38 4.28
CA GLN A 81 -2.66 -48.30 3.37
C GLN A 81 -3.61 -47.09 3.50
N VAL A 82 -3.12 -45.91 3.14
CA VAL A 82 -3.98 -44.71 3.05
C VAL A 82 -5.07 -44.93 2.01
N GLY A 83 -6.32 -44.77 2.42
CA GLY A 83 -7.53 -45.05 1.67
C GLY A 83 -8.34 -46.21 2.24
N ASP A 84 -7.76 -46.98 3.17
CA ASP A 84 -8.50 -48.00 3.93
C ASP A 84 -9.25 -47.34 5.12
N THR A 85 -8.98 -47.72 6.35
CA THR A 85 -9.60 -47.11 7.54
C THR A 85 -9.25 -45.63 7.67
N VAL A 86 -8.00 -45.27 7.32
CA VAL A 86 -7.52 -43.86 7.30
C VAL A 86 -7.44 -43.35 5.85
N GLY A 87 -8.20 -42.36 5.55
CA GLY A 87 -8.19 -41.66 4.24
C GLY A 87 -7.54 -40.31 4.32
N LEU A 88 -7.25 -39.76 3.14
CA LEU A 88 -6.70 -38.41 2.95
C LEU A 88 -7.53 -37.65 1.92
N ARG A 89 -7.94 -36.42 2.25
CA ARG A 89 -8.59 -35.49 1.30
C ARG A 89 -7.98 -34.12 1.41
N VAL A 90 -7.28 -33.70 0.36
CA VAL A 90 -6.62 -32.40 0.25
C VAL A 90 -6.98 -31.77 -1.10
N ARG A 91 -6.74 -30.46 -1.26
CA ARG A 91 -7.12 -29.70 -2.46
C ARG A 91 -6.78 -30.37 -3.80
N PHE A 92 -5.69 -31.14 -3.88
CA PHE A 92 -5.19 -31.75 -5.13
C PHE A 92 -5.26 -33.26 -5.18
N GLY A 93 -5.85 -33.91 -4.19
CA GLY A 93 -5.91 -35.36 -4.19
C GLY A 93 -6.79 -35.91 -3.09
N SER A 94 -7.43 -37.03 -3.40
CA SER A 94 -8.22 -37.74 -2.45
C SER A 94 -7.84 -39.22 -2.53
N LYS A 95 -7.59 -39.83 -1.37
CA LYS A 95 -7.43 -41.29 -1.20
C LYS A 95 -8.37 -41.73 -0.11
N ILE A 96 -9.61 -41.97 -0.45
CA ILE A 96 -10.69 -42.43 0.45
C ILE A 96 -11.44 -43.61 -0.19
N SER A 97 -12.03 -44.41 0.61
CA SER A 97 -12.90 -45.56 0.20
C SER A 97 -14.15 -45.62 1.07
N LYS A 98 -15.04 -46.56 0.77
CA LYS A 98 -16.21 -46.84 1.62
C LYS A 98 -15.82 -47.38 3.03
N ARG A 99 -14.58 -47.83 3.21
CA ARG A 99 -14.05 -48.31 4.50
C ARG A 99 -13.44 -47.16 5.33
N THR A 100 -13.27 -45.99 4.75
CA THR A 100 -12.62 -44.86 5.44
C THR A 100 -13.50 -44.36 6.57
N ARG A 101 -12.92 -44.34 7.77
CA ARG A 101 -13.54 -43.94 9.03
C ARG A 101 -12.86 -42.71 9.63
N ILE A 102 -11.58 -42.52 9.37
CA ILE A 102 -10.86 -41.30 9.71
C ILE A 102 -10.48 -40.63 8.40
N GLU A 103 -11.00 -39.44 8.16
CA GLU A 103 -10.58 -38.60 7.01
C GLU A 103 -9.66 -37.50 7.50
N VAL A 104 -8.38 -37.55 7.12
CA VAL A 104 -7.44 -36.44 7.32
C VAL A 104 -7.63 -35.46 6.21
N ILE A 105 -8.01 -34.25 6.56
CA ILE A 105 -8.34 -33.17 5.60
C ILE A 105 -7.60 -31.89 5.95
N THR A 106 -7.43 -31.00 4.98
CA THR A 106 -6.97 -29.65 5.28
C THR A 106 -8.13 -28.73 5.69
N GLU A 107 -7.85 -27.74 6.49
CA GLU A 107 -8.83 -26.79 7.06
C GLU A 107 -9.74 -26.18 5.98
N GLY A 108 -9.20 -25.68 4.87
CA GLY A 108 -10.00 -25.12 3.77
C GLY A 108 -10.86 -26.16 3.03
N VAL A 109 -10.52 -27.48 3.10
CA VAL A 109 -11.40 -28.55 2.61
C VAL A 109 -12.59 -28.73 3.56
N PHE A 110 -12.37 -28.63 4.86
CA PHE A 110 -13.43 -28.68 5.86
C PHE A 110 -14.40 -27.51 5.73
N THR A 111 -13.87 -26.28 5.61
CA THR A 111 -14.70 -25.07 5.43
C THR A 111 -15.66 -25.24 4.25
N ARG A 112 -15.18 -25.77 3.13
CA ARG A 112 -16.06 -26.09 1.99
C ARG A 112 -17.09 -27.16 2.31
N LEU A 113 -16.65 -28.24 2.95
CA LEU A 113 -17.51 -29.38 3.26
C LEU A 113 -18.68 -28.93 4.16
N VAL A 114 -18.44 -28.16 5.21
CA VAL A 114 -19.48 -27.68 6.12
C VAL A 114 -20.41 -26.64 5.46
N LEU A 115 -19.90 -25.83 4.55
CA LEU A 115 -20.71 -24.87 3.77
C LEU A 115 -21.58 -25.57 2.72
N ASP A 116 -21.16 -26.70 2.19
CA ASP A 116 -21.90 -27.49 1.19
C ASP A 116 -22.90 -28.47 1.86
N ASP A 117 -22.55 -29.02 3.01
CA ASP A 117 -23.41 -29.87 3.84
C ASP A 117 -23.32 -29.47 5.32
N PRO A 118 -24.13 -28.49 5.77
CA PRO A 118 -24.17 -28.07 7.17
C PRO A 118 -24.58 -29.19 8.14
N SER A 119 -25.29 -30.22 7.66
CA SER A 119 -25.71 -31.32 8.51
C SER A 119 -24.54 -32.24 8.91
N LEU A 120 -23.42 -32.19 8.18
CA LEU A 120 -22.27 -33.07 8.35
C LEU A 120 -22.72 -34.53 8.51
N GLU A 121 -23.59 -34.98 7.61
CA GLU A 121 -24.17 -36.34 7.69
C GLU A 121 -23.10 -37.42 7.73
N GLY A 122 -23.22 -38.37 8.63
CA GLY A 122 -22.26 -39.46 8.80
C GLY A 122 -20.94 -39.06 9.51
N VAL A 123 -20.81 -37.79 9.97
CA VAL A 123 -19.67 -37.33 10.76
C VAL A 123 -20.01 -37.37 12.24
N ALA A 124 -19.15 -37.99 13.03
CA ALA A 124 -19.28 -38.10 14.48
C ALA A 124 -18.47 -37.04 15.23
N ALA A 125 -17.29 -36.69 14.68
CA ALA A 125 -16.39 -35.73 15.31
C ALA A 125 -15.58 -34.93 14.29
N VAL A 126 -15.27 -33.69 14.67
CA VAL A 126 -14.34 -32.80 13.98
C VAL A 126 -13.20 -32.45 14.94
N LEU A 127 -11.98 -32.79 14.57
CA LEU A 127 -10.77 -32.61 15.35
C LEU A 127 -9.92 -31.52 14.67
N PHE A 128 -9.76 -30.38 15.31
CA PHE A 128 -8.91 -29.27 14.85
C PHE A 128 -7.51 -29.46 15.43
N ASP A 129 -6.53 -29.90 14.63
CA ASP A 129 -5.16 -30.05 15.10
C ASP A 129 -4.33 -28.77 14.82
N GLU A 130 -3.29 -28.56 15.60
CA GLU A 130 -2.41 -27.39 15.56
C GLU A 130 -3.15 -26.04 15.58
N PHE A 131 -4.29 -25.97 16.27
CA PHE A 131 -5.18 -24.79 16.28
C PHE A 131 -4.46 -23.49 16.71
N HIS A 132 -3.35 -23.60 17.44
CA HIS A 132 -2.50 -22.48 17.82
C HIS A 132 -1.80 -21.79 16.63
N GLU A 133 -1.78 -22.39 15.42
CA GLU A 133 -1.33 -21.69 14.21
C GLU A 133 -2.29 -20.57 13.79
N ARG A 134 -3.57 -20.62 14.25
CA ARG A 134 -4.58 -19.58 14.06
C ARG A 134 -4.74 -19.16 12.60
N SER A 135 -4.87 -20.14 11.71
CA SER A 135 -5.21 -19.91 10.31
C SER A 135 -6.64 -19.36 10.17
N LEU A 136 -6.90 -18.60 9.11
CA LEU A 136 -8.23 -18.05 8.82
C LEU A 136 -9.27 -19.16 8.62
N ASP A 137 -8.88 -20.25 7.93
CA ASP A 137 -9.74 -21.41 7.69
C ASP A 137 -10.06 -22.19 8.98
N ALA A 138 -9.10 -22.30 9.92
CA ALA A 138 -9.34 -22.95 11.22
C ALA A 138 -10.31 -22.13 12.07
N ASP A 139 -10.10 -20.82 12.17
CA ASP A 139 -10.98 -19.93 12.93
C ASP A 139 -12.41 -19.95 12.38
N LEU A 140 -12.59 -19.87 11.04
CA LEU A 140 -13.90 -19.98 10.39
C LEU A 140 -14.50 -21.36 10.56
N GLY A 141 -13.73 -22.42 10.33
CA GLY A 141 -14.18 -23.80 10.44
C GLY A 141 -14.68 -24.12 11.86
N LEU A 142 -13.98 -23.64 12.88
CA LEU A 142 -14.40 -23.81 14.29
C LEU A 142 -15.70 -23.07 14.58
N ALA A 143 -15.82 -21.80 14.12
CA ALA A 143 -17.04 -21.01 14.30
C ALA A 143 -18.25 -21.69 13.64
N LEU A 144 -18.10 -22.19 12.40
CA LEU A 144 -19.17 -22.91 11.70
C LEU A 144 -19.48 -24.26 12.35
N ALA A 145 -18.48 -25.04 12.76
CA ALA A 145 -18.68 -26.31 13.46
C ALA A 145 -19.44 -26.11 14.78
N ARG A 146 -19.15 -25.01 15.47
CA ARG A 146 -19.86 -24.64 16.71
C ARG A 146 -21.32 -24.29 16.43
N GLU A 147 -21.60 -23.51 15.41
CA GLU A 147 -22.99 -23.19 15.04
C GLU A 147 -23.78 -24.41 14.56
N VAL A 148 -23.15 -25.32 13.82
CA VAL A 148 -23.71 -26.63 13.46
C VAL A 148 -24.05 -27.43 14.71
N GLN A 149 -23.14 -27.48 15.69
CA GLN A 149 -23.32 -28.18 16.95
C GLN A 149 -24.51 -27.62 17.75
N GLU A 150 -24.65 -26.31 17.81
CA GLU A 150 -25.73 -25.65 18.58
C GLU A 150 -27.09 -25.74 17.88
N GLY A 151 -27.11 -25.66 16.53
CA GLY A 151 -28.37 -25.53 15.79
C GLY A 151 -28.88 -26.79 15.08
N LEU A 152 -27.98 -27.69 14.67
CA LEU A 152 -28.31 -28.81 13.78
C LEU A 152 -27.87 -30.18 14.32
N ARG A 153 -26.76 -30.24 15.01
CA ARG A 153 -26.08 -31.50 15.38
C ARG A 153 -25.57 -31.44 16.81
N GLU A 154 -26.49 -31.46 17.78
CA GLU A 154 -26.13 -31.50 19.22
C GLU A 154 -25.22 -32.66 19.56
N ASP A 155 -25.25 -33.78 18.77
CA ASP A 155 -24.43 -34.97 18.97
C ASP A 155 -22.99 -34.85 18.42
N LEU A 156 -22.69 -33.83 17.61
CA LEU A 156 -21.39 -33.64 16.96
C LEU A 156 -20.31 -33.36 18.00
N LYS A 157 -19.24 -34.15 18.01
CA LYS A 157 -18.10 -33.89 18.88
C LYS A 157 -17.12 -32.92 18.23
N VAL A 158 -16.72 -31.88 18.96
CA VAL A 158 -15.69 -30.90 18.54
C VAL A 158 -14.51 -31.01 19.49
N LEU A 159 -13.34 -31.38 18.97
CA LEU A 159 -12.10 -31.43 19.72
C LEU A 159 -11.09 -30.46 19.14
N VAL A 160 -10.62 -29.49 19.94
CA VAL A 160 -9.51 -28.62 19.57
C VAL A 160 -8.22 -29.10 20.21
N MET A 161 -7.19 -29.35 19.38
CA MET A 161 -5.88 -29.81 19.83
C MET A 161 -4.85 -28.69 19.61
N SER A 162 -4.09 -28.35 20.65
CA SER A 162 -3.14 -27.25 20.64
C SER A 162 -1.82 -27.62 21.31
N ALA A 163 -0.73 -27.00 20.90
CA ALA A 163 0.59 -27.15 21.54
C ALA A 163 0.87 -26.07 22.60
N THR A 164 0.03 -25.07 22.76
CA THR A 164 0.23 -23.92 23.65
C THR A 164 -0.87 -23.79 24.70
N LEU A 165 -0.57 -23.09 25.81
CA LEU A 165 -1.42 -22.95 26.99
C LEU A 165 -2.67 -22.05 26.81
N ASP A 166 -3.01 -21.56 25.62
CA ASP A 166 -4.21 -20.73 25.37
C ASP A 166 -5.52 -21.57 25.38
N GLY A 167 -5.46 -22.77 25.92
CA GLY A 167 -6.59 -23.69 26.03
C GLY A 167 -7.79 -23.12 26.79
N ALA A 168 -7.57 -22.22 27.75
CA ALA A 168 -8.65 -21.61 28.53
C ALA A 168 -9.55 -20.68 27.67
N ARG A 169 -8.97 -19.86 26.77
CA ARG A 169 -9.75 -19.01 25.85
C ARG A 169 -10.55 -19.86 24.87
N VAL A 170 -9.94 -20.90 24.33
CA VAL A 170 -10.64 -21.83 23.43
C VAL A 170 -11.72 -22.59 24.16
N ALA A 171 -11.48 -23.05 25.40
CA ALA A 171 -12.48 -23.73 26.24
C ALA A 171 -13.70 -22.83 26.50
N ALA A 172 -13.48 -21.56 26.87
CA ALA A 172 -14.56 -20.60 27.05
C ALA A 172 -15.37 -20.38 25.75
N LEU A 173 -14.71 -20.30 24.58
CA LEU A 173 -15.35 -20.22 23.27
C LEU A 173 -16.25 -21.44 22.98
N LEU A 174 -15.85 -22.61 23.46
CA LEU A 174 -16.57 -23.87 23.31
C LEU A 174 -17.60 -24.13 24.44
N GLY A 175 -18.03 -23.09 25.18
CA GLY A 175 -19.01 -23.20 26.25
C GLY A 175 -18.44 -23.86 27.51
N ASP A 176 -17.25 -23.40 27.91
CA ASP A 176 -16.50 -23.88 29.07
C ASP A 176 -16.15 -25.41 28.98
N ALA A 177 -15.76 -25.83 27.77
CA ALA A 177 -15.38 -27.21 27.49
C ALA A 177 -14.21 -27.67 28.38
N PRO A 178 -14.18 -28.96 28.80
CA PRO A 178 -13.08 -29.46 29.58
C PRO A 178 -11.74 -29.37 28.87
N VAL A 179 -10.71 -28.90 29.60
CA VAL A 179 -9.33 -28.84 29.12
C VAL A 179 -8.56 -30.05 29.66
N VAL A 180 -8.06 -30.89 28.75
CA VAL A 180 -7.20 -32.04 29.08
C VAL A 180 -5.77 -31.67 28.71
N THR A 181 -4.86 -31.77 29.66
CA THR A 181 -3.43 -31.44 29.45
C THR A 181 -2.57 -32.69 29.51
N SER A 182 -1.67 -32.83 28.55
CA SER A 182 -0.58 -33.81 28.57
C SER A 182 0.75 -33.08 28.71
N GLU A 183 1.55 -33.45 29.70
CA GLU A 183 2.87 -32.80 29.91
C GLU A 183 3.89 -33.20 28.83
N GLY A 184 3.67 -34.35 28.17
CA GLY A 184 4.59 -34.88 27.16
C GLY A 184 5.91 -35.36 27.77
N ARG A 185 6.83 -35.79 26.94
CA ARG A 185 8.23 -36.05 27.29
C ARG A 185 9.10 -35.11 26.46
N ALA A 186 9.62 -34.07 27.08
CA ALA A 186 10.60 -33.19 26.46
C ALA A 186 11.94 -33.38 27.17
N PHE A 187 12.98 -33.62 26.40
CA PHE A 187 14.34 -33.64 26.93
C PHE A 187 14.86 -32.19 27.11
N PRO A 188 15.81 -31.95 28.03
CA PRO A 188 16.39 -30.64 28.22
C PRO A 188 17.04 -30.10 26.95
N VAL A 189 16.81 -28.83 26.65
CA VAL A 189 17.44 -28.11 25.53
C VAL A 189 18.22 -26.94 26.09
N GLU A 190 19.56 -27.00 25.96
CA GLU A 190 20.43 -25.87 26.26
C GLU A 190 20.20 -24.75 25.23
N THR A 191 19.97 -23.52 25.69
CA THR A 191 19.80 -22.37 24.79
C THR A 191 21.05 -21.50 24.83
N ARG A 192 21.65 -21.25 23.67
CA ARG A 192 22.83 -20.42 23.49
C ARG A 192 22.49 -19.21 22.63
N TYR A 193 22.66 -18.00 23.16
CA TYR A 193 22.42 -16.76 22.45
C TYR A 193 23.73 -16.26 21.83
N LEU A 194 23.70 -15.99 20.51
CA LEU A 194 24.89 -15.56 19.76
C LEU A 194 24.91 -14.07 19.48
N GLY A 195 23.75 -13.41 19.48
CA GLY A 195 23.60 -12.06 18.95
C GLY A 195 23.84 -12.00 17.43
N ARG A 196 23.54 -10.87 16.84
CA ARG A 196 23.93 -10.52 15.47
C ARG A 196 23.82 -9.03 15.23
N ASP A 197 24.54 -8.46 14.27
CA ASP A 197 24.25 -7.13 13.75
C ASP A 197 22.97 -7.18 12.89
N PRO A 198 21.94 -6.39 13.21
CA PRO A 198 20.69 -6.33 12.44
C PRO A 198 20.90 -5.85 10.99
N ARG A 199 22.00 -5.16 10.69
CA ARG A 199 22.35 -4.65 9.36
C ARG A 199 22.96 -5.72 8.46
N GLU A 200 23.52 -6.78 9.05
CA GLU A 200 24.09 -7.89 8.30
C GLU A 200 22.99 -8.79 7.75
N ARG A 201 23.23 -9.26 6.51
CA ARG A 201 22.32 -10.24 5.90
C ARG A 201 22.37 -11.54 6.69
N ILE A 202 21.19 -12.11 6.95
CA ILE A 202 21.02 -13.26 7.85
C ILE A 202 21.78 -14.52 7.43
N GLU A 203 22.09 -14.67 6.14
CA GLU A 203 22.70 -15.88 5.59
C GLU A 203 24.08 -16.15 6.17
N ARG A 204 24.88 -15.11 6.37
CA ARG A 204 26.24 -15.25 6.89
C ARG A 204 26.26 -15.60 8.39
N PRO A 205 25.56 -14.86 9.29
CA PRO A 205 25.46 -15.27 10.69
C PRO A 205 24.93 -16.69 10.89
N VAL A 206 23.97 -17.11 10.05
CA VAL A 206 23.44 -18.48 10.10
C VAL A 206 24.50 -19.49 9.65
N ALA A 207 25.23 -19.25 8.58
CA ALA A 207 26.29 -20.14 8.12
C ALA A 207 27.41 -20.30 9.15
N ASP A 208 27.80 -19.22 9.82
CA ASP A 208 28.80 -19.22 10.91
C ASP A 208 28.29 -20.03 12.13
N ALA A 209 27.01 -19.85 12.50
CA ALA A 209 26.39 -20.62 13.58
C ALA A 209 26.31 -22.12 13.25
N VAL A 210 25.98 -22.49 12.00
CA VAL A 210 26.00 -23.89 11.54
C VAL A 210 27.39 -24.48 11.66
N GLN A 211 28.44 -23.80 11.21
CA GLN A 211 29.82 -24.27 11.31
C GLN A 211 30.25 -24.44 12.78
N ARG A 212 29.88 -23.49 13.65
CA ARG A 212 30.13 -23.57 15.07
C ARG A 212 29.46 -24.81 15.68
N ALA A 213 28.17 -25.00 15.38
CA ALA A 213 27.38 -26.12 15.90
C ALA A 213 27.90 -27.47 15.38
N LEU A 214 28.30 -27.58 14.11
CA LEU A 214 28.88 -28.80 13.54
C LEU A 214 30.17 -29.24 14.27
N ARG A 215 30.95 -28.27 14.80
CA ARG A 215 32.19 -28.57 15.55
C ARG A 215 31.92 -28.87 17.04
N ALA A 216 30.90 -28.22 17.62
CA ALA A 216 30.69 -28.27 19.07
C ALA A 216 29.71 -29.35 19.49
N ASP A 217 28.72 -29.68 18.67
CA ASP A 217 27.60 -30.51 19.08
C ASP A 217 27.36 -31.70 18.12
N PRO A 218 27.02 -32.89 18.62
CA PRO A 218 26.70 -34.03 17.78
C PRO A 218 25.26 -33.98 17.25
N GLY A 219 24.93 -34.84 16.29
CA GLY A 219 23.58 -35.00 15.71
C GLY A 219 23.31 -34.10 14.52
N SER A 220 22.13 -34.26 13.93
CA SER A 220 21.69 -33.42 12.80
C SER A 220 21.18 -32.05 13.26
N LEU A 221 21.29 -31.08 12.36
CA LEU A 221 20.93 -29.70 12.62
C LEU A 221 19.63 -29.34 11.88
N LEU A 222 18.75 -28.56 12.53
CA LEU A 222 17.59 -27.91 11.91
C LEU A 222 17.76 -26.39 12.01
N VAL A 223 17.79 -25.73 10.88
CA VAL A 223 18.09 -24.29 10.74
C VAL A 223 16.86 -23.55 10.24
N PHE A 224 16.35 -22.60 11.01
CA PHE A 224 15.19 -21.80 10.64
C PHE A 224 15.60 -20.50 9.95
N LEU A 225 15.10 -20.32 8.72
CA LEU A 225 15.30 -19.15 7.87
C LEU A 225 13.96 -18.60 7.39
N PRO A 226 13.85 -17.28 7.11
CA PRO A 226 12.56 -16.67 6.80
C PRO A 226 11.97 -17.09 5.46
N GLY A 227 12.79 -17.45 4.46
CA GLY A 227 12.28 -17.79 3.14
C GLY A 227 13.22 -18.60 2.26
N ALA A 228 12.70 -19.04 1.10
CA ALA A 228 13.44 -19.88 0.15
C ALA A 228 14.68 -19.21 -0.42
N ALA A 229 14.66 -17.90 -0.62
CA ALA A 229 15.81 -17.15 -1.13
C ALA A 229 16.98 -17.16 -0.13
N GLU A 230 16.69 -16.94 1.16
CA GLU A 230 17.67 -17.01 2.24
C GLU A 230 18.20 -18.44 2.39
N ILE A 231 17.33 -19.46 2.28
CA ILE A 231 17.72 -20.87 2.30
C ILE A 231 18.71 -21.19 1.17
N ARG A 232 18.42 -20.81 -0.08
CA ARG A 232 19.31 -21.07 -1.22
C ARG A 232 20.67 -20.39 -1.08
N ARG A 233 20.70 -19.10 -0.62
CA ARG A 233 21.96 -18.39 -0.39
C ARG A 233 22.77 -19.00 0.75
N THR A 234 22.12 -19.37 1.85
CA THR A 234 22.76 -20.06 2.98
C THR A 234 23.28 -21.44 2.54
N GLU A 235 22.52 -22.19 1.74
CA GLU A 235 22.94 -23.47 1.18
C GLU A 235 24.22 -23.34 0.35
N THR A 236 24.30 -22.33 -0.52
CA THR A 236 25.48 -22.04 -1.34
C THR A 236 26.68 -21.75 -0.44
N LEU A 237 26.54 -20.84 0.54
CA LEU A 237 27.61 -20.50 1.48
C LEU A 237 28.09 -21.75 2.27
N LEU A 238 27.16 -22.58 2.73
CA LEU A 238 27.53 -23.78 3.47
C LEU A 238 28.24 -24.82 2.60
N LYS A 239 27.83 -25.02 1.36
CA LYS A 239 28.52 -25.93 0.41
C LYS A 239 29.95 -25.49 0.09
N GLU A 240 30.23 -24.21 0.14
CA GLU A 240 31.59 -23.68 -0.04
C GLU A 240 32.49 -23.90 1.19
N HIS A 241 31.91 -23.86 2.40
CA HIS A 241 32.67 -23.82 3.66
C HIS A 241 32.67 -25.14 4.44
N VAL A 242 31.62 -25.98 4.29
CA VAL A 242 31.53 -27.29 4.96
C VAL A 242 32.15 -28.36 4.09
N ARG A 243 33.37 -28.80 4.46
CA ARG A 243 34.15 -29.77 3.68
C ARG A 243 34.01 -31.21 4.16
N ASP A 244 33.27 -31.44 5.26
CA ASP A 244 33.04 -32.80 5.78
C ASP A 244 32.10 -33.58 4.83
N PRO A 245 32.57 -34.65 4.19
CA PRO A 245 31.77 -35.42 3.23
C PRO A 245 30.62 -36.16 3.90
N ASN A 246 30.62 -36.28 5.23
CA ASN A 246 29.57 -36.91 5.99
C ASN A 246 28.44 -35.97 6.42
N VAL A 247 28.49 -34.71 5.96
CA VAL A 247 27.46 -33.72 6.23
C VAL A 247 26.65 -33.45 4.97
N ASP A 248 25.35 -33.78 5.02
CA ASP A 248 24.40 -33.47 3.94
C ASP A 248 23.66 -32.16 4.23
N ILE A 249 23.74 -31.19 3.31
CA ILE A 249 23.00 -29.94 3.40
C ILE A 249 21.74 -30.07 2.55
N VAL A 250 20.55 -29.91 3.17
CA VAL A 250 19.27 -30.17 2.52
C VAL A 250 18.29 -29.02 2.81
N ALA A 251 17.65 -28.50 1.75
CA ALA A 251 16.61 -27.49 1.87
C ALA A 251 15.23 -28.11 2.20
N LEU A 252 14.38 -27.37 2.97
CA LEU A 252 13.01 -27.76 3.27
C LEU A 252 12.08 -26.55 3.27
N PHE A 253 11.29 -26.38 2.22
CA PHE A 253 10.25 -25.35 2.11
C PHE A 253 9.10 -25.81 1.22
N GLY A 254 7.95 -25.15 1.31
CA GLY A 254 6.70 -25.62 0.72
C GLY A 254 6.68 -25.77 -0.80
N ALA A 255 7.53 -25.03 -1.54
CA ALA A 255 7.58 -25.07 -2.99
C ALA A 255 8.44 -26.22 -3.57
N LEU A 256 9.15 -26.98 -2.72
CA LEU A 256 9.94 -28.13 -3.16
C LEU A 256 9.04 -29.28 -3.61
N GLU A 257 9.58 -30.14 -4.49
CA GLU A 257 8.95 -31.39 -4.86
C GLU A 257 8.83 -32.36 -3.67
N ALA A 258 7.83 -33.23 -3.71
CA ALA A 258 7.56 -34.18 -2.62
C ALA A 258 8.78 -35.06 -2.30
N ARG A 259 9.54 -35.50 -3.32
CA ARG A 259 10.78 -36.29 -3.17
C ARG A 259 11.83 -35.55 -2.35
N ASP A 260 12.03 -34.26 -2.61
CA ASP A 260 13.03 -33.47 -1.89
C ASP A 260 12.59 -33.15 -0.47
N GLN A 261 11.27 -32.94 -0.27
CA GLN A 261 10.69 -32.82 1.07
C GLN A 261 10.86 -34.12 1.88
N ASP A 262 10.57 -35.27 1.27
CA ASP A 262 10.73 -36.60 1.91
C ASP A 262 12.20 -36.84 2.27
N ARG A 263 13.15 -36.49 1.39
CA ARG A 263 14.58 -36.57 1.66
C ARG A 263 15.01 -35.69 2.85
N ALA A 264 14.43 -34.50 3.00
CA ALA A 264 14.74 -33.61 4.13
C ALA A 264 14.21 -34.19 5.46
N ILE A 265 13.03 -34.81 5.44
CA ILE A 265 12.34 -35.34 6.65
C ILE A 265 12.94 -36.67 7.11
N SER A 266 13.33 -37.56 6.17
CA SER A 266 13.88 -38.88 6.49
C SER A 266 15.14 -38.79 7.36
N PRO A 267 15.43 -39.76 8.23
CA PRO A 267 16.65 -39.76 9.03
C PRO A 267 17.93 -39.74 8.18
N ALA A 268 19.00 -39.21 8.73
CA ALA A 268 20.31 -39.28 8.10
C ALA A 268 20.76 -40.77 8.07
N PRO A 269 21.45 -41.23 6.99
CA PRO A 269 22.07 -42.57 6.99
C PRO A 269 23.04 -42.73 8.16
N PRO A 270 23.28 -43.96 8.64
CA PRO A 270 24.23 -44.20 9.69
C PRO A 270 25.62 -43.60 9.38
N GLY A 271 26.21 -42.92 10.35
CA GLY A 271 27.51 -42.26 10.21
C GLY A 271 27.46 -40.92 9.50
N ARG A 272 26.31 -40.43 9.03
CA ARG A 272 26.14 -39.15 8.38
C ARG A 272 25.34 -38.17 9.25
N ARG A 273 25.49 -36.89 9.02
CA ARG A 273 24.74 -35.82 9.66
C ARG A 273 24.00 -35.01 8.60
N LYS A 274 22.86 -34.46 8.94
CA LYS A 274 22.10 -33.53 8.09
C LYS A 274 22.10 -32.13 8.67
N VAL A 275 22.20 -31.15 7.79
CA VAL A 275 21.87 -29.74 8.03
C VAL A 275 20.62 -29.42 7.21
N VAL A 276 19.45 -29.39 7.86
CA VAL A 276 18.17 -29.09 7.20
C VAL A 276 17.90 -27.60 7.30
N LEU A 277 17.93 -26.90 6.17
CA LEU A 277 17.61 -25.47 6.08
C LEU A 277 16.11 -25.31 5.82
N ALA A 278 15.35 -24.84 6.79
CA ALA A 278 13.89 -24.85 6.73
C ALA A 278 13.26 -23.48 6.96
N THR A 279 12.08 -23.26 6.39
CA THR A 279 11.17 -22.19 6.80
C THR A 279 10.32 -22.64 8.00
N SER A 280 9.34 -21.82 8.39
CA SER A 280 8.35 -22.20 9.44
C SER A 280 7.60 -23.50 9.17
N ILE A 281 7.75 -24.14 8.01
CA ILE A 281 7.16 -25.45 7.70
C ILE A 281 7.63 -26.57 8.66
N ALA A 282 8.83 -26.42 9.19
CA ALA A 282 9.41 -27.38 10.15
C ALA A 282 9.14 -26.99 11.62
N GLU A 283 8.30 -26.00 11.89
CA GLU A 283 8.06 -25.45 13.22
C GLU A 283 7.09 -26.32 14.05
N THR A 284 6.04 -26.87 13.43
CA THR A 284 4.96 -27.56 14.13
C THR A 284 4.78 -29.02 13.67
N SER A 285 4.08 -29.23 12.59
CA SER A 285 3.46 -30.54 12.22
C SER A 285 4.41 -31.60 11.65
N LEU A 286 5.70 -31.28 11.38
CA LEU A 286 6.66 -32.24 10.81
C LEU A 286 7.66 -32.73 11.85
N THR A 287 7.87 -34.05 11.91
CA THR A 287 8.96 -34.63 12.70
C THR A 287 10.14 -34.95 11.77
N ILE A 288 11.26 -34.26 11.99
CA ILE A 288 12.54 -34.58 11.33
C ILE A 288 13.35 -35.40 12.31
N GLU A 289 13.60 -36.64 11.96
CA GLU A 289 14.28 -37.58 12.86
C GLU A 289 15.77 -37.25 12.99
N GLY A 290 16.33 -37.46 14.20
CA GLY A 290 17.76 -37.26 14.49
C GLY A 290 18.23 -35.82 14.66
N VAL A 291 17.31 -34.86 14.76
CA VAL A 291 17.65 -33.45 15.05
C VAL A 291 17.99 -33.30 16.53
N ARG A 292 19.22 -32.87 16.84
CA ARG A 292 19.70 -32.54 18.19
C ARG A 292 20.06 -31.08 18.34
N VAL A 293 20.32 -30.37 17.23
CA VAL A 293 20.71 -28.98 17.23
C VAL A 293 19.73 -28.15 16.43
N VAL A 294 19.26 -27.05 17.01
CA VAL A 294 18.44 -26.06 16.33
C VAL A 294 19.21 -24.75 16.20
N ILE A 295 19.15 -24.14 15.03
CA ILE A 295 19.64 -22.77 14.81
C ILE A 295 18.46 -21.92 14.40
N ASP A 296 18.12 -20.94 15.22
CA ASP A 296 16.99 -20.03 15.00
C ASP A 296 17.48 -18.64 14.62
N SER A 297 17.19 -18.23 13.38
CA SER A 297 17.49 -16.88 12.89
C SER A 297 16.72 -15.78 13.61
N GLY A 298 15.66 -16.12 14.35
CA GLY A 298 14.73 -15.15 14.96
C GLY A 298 13.79 -14.47 13.97
N LEU A 299 13.77 -14.95 12.71
CA LEU A 299 12.98 -14.34 11.63
C LEU A 299 11.96 -15.33 11.05
N SER A 300 10.83 -14.79 10.61
CA SER A 300 9.79 -15.50 9.87
C SER A 300 9.26 -14.63 8.75
N ARG A 301 8.72 -15.24 7.70
CA ARG A 301 8.07 -14.53 6.61
C ARG A 301 6.58 -14.80 6.64
N VAL A 302 5.81 -13.74 6.84
CA VAL A 302 4.35 -13.80 6.98
C VAL A 302 3.67 -13.03 5.86
N PRO A 303 2.53 -13.51 5.35
CA PRO A 303 1.68 -12.71 4.47
C PRO A 303 1.01 -11.62 5.30
N ARG A 304 1.01 -10.38 4.78
CA ARG A 304 0.31 -9.25 5.35
C ARG A 304 -0.52 -8.56 4.28
N TYR A 305 -1.79 -8.46 4.51
CA TYR A 305 -2.70 -7.75 3.64
C TYR A 305 -2.67 -6.26 3.97
N GLU A 306 -2.61 -5.42 2.94
CA GLU A 306 -2.69 -3.96 3.03
C GLU A 306 -4.05 -3.52 2.47
N PRO A 307 -5.01 -3.17 3.33
CA PRO A 307 -6.37 -2.79 2.94
C PRO A 307 -6.40 -1.66 1.91
N ASP A 308 -5.67 -0.58 2.18
CA ASP A 308 -5.67 0.64 1.34
C ASP A 308 -5.31 0.40 -0.13
N VAL A 309 -4.70 -0.72 -0.45
CA VAL A 309 -4.24 -1.08 -1.81
C VAL A 309 -4.70 -2.45 -2.28
N GLY A 310 -5.43 -3.21 -1.46
CA GLY A 310 -5.95 -4.53 -1.81
C GLY A 310 -4.86 -5.55 -2.15
N LEU A 311 -3.70 -5.49 -1.50
CA LEU A 311 -2.53 -6.33 -1.80
C LEU A 311 -2.05 -7.09 -0.57
N THR A 312 -1.78 -8.38 -0.76
CA THR A 312 -1.04 -9.18 0.23
C THR A 312 0.44 -9.16 -0.13
N ARG A 313 1.28 -8.70 0.79
CA ARG A 313 2.74 -8.77 0.67
C ARG A 313 3.33 -9.78 1.64
N LEU A 314 4.50 -10.31 1.31
CA LEU A 314 5.30 -11.11 2.23
C LEU A 314 6.24 -10.18 3.00
N GLU A 315 6.05 -10.12 4.31
CA GLU A 315 6.88 -9.33 5.21
C GLU A 315 7.78 -10.25 6.03
N THR A 316 9.06 -9.87 6.18
CA THR A 316 9.95 -10.56 7.12
C THR A 316 9.83 -9.89 8.48
N VAL A 317 9.36 -10.65 9.46
CA VAL A 317 9.12 -10.18 10.83
C VAL A 317 9.97 -10.98 11.83
N ARG A 318 10.10 -10.47 13.05
CA ARG A 318 10.64 -11.24 14.16
C ARG A 318 9.64 -12.34 14.55
N VAL A 319 10.15 -13.50 14.94
CA VAL A 319 9.32 -14.59 15.45
C VAL A 319 8.65 -14.18 16.77
N SER A 320 7.51 -14.82 17.07
CA SER A 320 6.92 -14.75 18.41
C SER A 320 7.71 -15.58 19.41
N ARG A 321 7.53 -15.32 20.70
CA ARG A 321 8.13 -16.10 21.78
C ARG A 321 7.68 -17.57 21.72
N ALA A 322 6.39 -17.80 21.50
CA ALA A 322 5.83 -19.14 21.34
C ALA A 322 6.46 -19.90 20.15
N ALA A 323 6.61 -19.23 18.98
CA ALA A 323 7.27 -19.82 17.82
C ALA A 323 8.75 -20.14 18.09
N ALA A 324 9.49 -19.23 18.73
CA ALA A 324 10.89 -19.45 19.13
C ALA A 324 11.04 -20.64 20.09
N ASP A 325 10.11 -20.81 21.03
CA ASP A 325 10.13 -21.95 21.96
C ASP A 325 9.73 -23.26 21.27
N GLN A 326 8.81 -23.23 20.33
CA GLN A 326 8.48 -24.40 19.49
C GLN A 326 9.67 -24.83 18.64
N ARG A 327 10.38 -23.88 17.99
CA ARG A 327 11.63 -24.16 17.26
C ARG A 327 12.67 -24.79 18.16
N ARG A 328 12.91 -24.21 19.34
CA ARG A 328 13.82 -24.76 20.35
C ARG A 328 13.47 -26.20 20.72
N GLY A 329 12.18 -26.47 20.94
CA GLY A 329 11.67 -27.79 21.30
C GLY A 329 11.95 -28.91 20.28
N ARG A 330 12.30 -28.52 19.02
CA ARG A 330 12.69 -29.50 17.99
C ARG A 330 13.99 -30.23 18.33
N ALA A 331 14.89 -29.59 19.07
CA ALA A 331 16.15 -30.19 19.48
C ALA A 331 15.99 -31.25 20.62
N GLY A 332 14.91 -31.13 21.44
CA GLY A 332 14.70 -31.98 22.62
C GLY A 332 13.65 -33.08 22.45
N ARG A 333 13.39 -33.59 21.25
CA ARG A 333 12.32 -34.58 21.01
C ARG A 333 12.67 -35.99 21.38
N THR A 334 13.88 -36.41 21.09
CA THR A 334 14.33 -37.82 21.28
C THR A 334 15.43 -37.93 22.34
N GLU A 335 16.19 -36.89 22.57
CA GLU A 335 17.34 -36.83 23.46
C GLU A 335 17.67 -35.36 23.80
N PRO A 336 18.53 -35.10 24.81
CA PRO A 336 18.96 -33.74 25.12
C PRO A 336 19.60 -33.04 23.93
N GLY A 337 19.24 -31.74 23.70
CA GLY A 337 19.67 -30.98 22.53
C GLY A 337 20.16 -29.58 22.86
N VAL A 338 20.54 -28.85 21.80
CA VAL A 338 21.04 -27.48 21.87
C VAL A 338 20.28 -26.60 20.88
N CYS A 339 19.95 -25.36 21.32
CA CYS A 339 19.34 -24.35 20.46
C CYS A 339 20.22 -23.09 20.44
N TYR A 340 20.68 -22.73 19.26
CA TYR A 340 21.38 -21.48 19.01
C TYR A 340 20.37 -20.43 18.54
N ARG A 341 20.26 -19.31 19.28
CA ARG A 341 19.41 -18.17 18.94
C ARG A 341 20.28 -17.00 18.43
N LEU A 342 20.02 -16.49 17.24
CA LEU A 342 20.81 -15.41 16.62
C LEU A 342 20.32 -14.03 17.05
N TRP A 343 20.08 -13.87 18.35
CA TRP A 343 19.74 -12.59 18.99
C TRP A 343 20.22 -12.61 20.46
N GLU A 344 20.26 -11.45 21.09
CA GLU A 344 20.63 -11.33 22.49
C GLU A 344 19.51 -11.80 23.43
N GLU A 345 19.87 -12.43 24.54
CA GLU A 345 18.91 -13.00 25.51
C GLU A 345 17.83 -11.98 25.95
N PRO A 346 18.18 -10.72 26.33
CA PRO A 346 17.19 -9.73 26.74
C PRO A 346 16.15 -9.39 25.66
N GLN A 347 16.51 -9.55 24.40
CA GLN A 347 15.59 -9.30 23.28
C GLN A 347 14.45 -10.32 23.21
N THR A 348 14.57 -11.47 23.86
CA THR A 348 13.50 -12.47 23.94
C THR A 348 12.28 -11.91 24.69
N GLY A 349 12.48 -11.06 25.69
CA GLY A 349 11.39 -10.38 26.40
C GLY A 349 10.60 -9.39 25.54
N SER A 350 11.21 -8.84 24.49
CA SER A 350 10.58 -7.91 23.55
C SER A 350 9.88 -8.59 22.37
N LEU A 351 9.94 -9.91 22.26
CA LEU A 351 9.17 -10.66 21.24
C LEU A 351 7.69 -10.65 21.62
N GLU A 352 6.81 -10.57 20.61
CA GLU A 352 5.38 -10.83 20.81
C GLU A 352 5.16 -12.18 21.45
N ALA A 353 4.18 -12.30 22.35
CA ALA A 353 3.93 -13.56 23.06
C ALA A 353 3.56 -14.69 22.10
N TYR A 354 2.64 -14.41 21.16
CA TYR A 354 2.12 -15.35 20.16
C TYR A 354 2.19 -14.78 18.77
N THR A 355 2.14 -15.64 17.76
CA THR A 355 2.00 -15.23 16.37
C THR A 355 0.62 -14.59 16.16
N ARG A 356 0.57 -13.47 15.43
CA ARG A 356 -0.68 -12.77 15.14
C ARG A 356 -1.62 -13.68 14.36
N PRO A 357 -2.89 -13.86 14.80
CA PRO A 357 -3.89 -14.62 14.06
C PRO A 357 -4.07 -14.13 12.63
N GLU A 358 -4.25 -15.06 11.69
CA GLU A 358 -4.37 -14.72 10.26
C GLU A 358 -5.61 -13.86 9.97
N ILE A 359 -6.71 -14.08 10.70
CA ILE A 359 -7.93 -13.28 10.60
C ILE A 359 -7.71 -11.77 10.81
N LEU A 360 -6.66 -11.37 11.53
CA LEU A 360 -6.30 -9.98 11.79
C LEU A 360 -5.40 -9.35 10.71
N SER A 361 -4.92 -10.14 9.74
CA SER A 361 -3.89 -9.68 8.79
C SER A 361 -4.05 -10.19 7.35
N ALA A 362 -4.99 -11.09 7.08
CA ALA A 362 -5.25 -11.66 5.76
C ALA A 362 -6.25 -10.83 4.94
N ASP A 363 -6.31 -11.10 3.63
CA ASP A 363 -7.41 -10.70 2.77
C ASP A 363 -8.67 -11.46 3.18
N LEU A 364 -9.72 -10.75 3.57
CA LEU A 364 -10.97 -11.32 4.04
C LEU A 364 -12.02 -11.54 2.92
N SER A 365 -11.68 -11.33 1.65
CA SER A 365 -12.67 -11.43 0.57
C SER A 365 -13.27 -12.84 0.44
N SER A 366 -12.45 -13.90 0.49
CA SER A 366 -12.95 -15.27 0.51
C SER A 366 -13.77 -15.58 1.76
N PHE A 367 -13.30 -15.12 2.92
CA PHE A 367 -13.96 -15.29 4.20
C PHE A 367 -15.36 -14.64 4.21
N VAL A 368 -15.50 -13.42 3.72
CA VAL A 368 -16.80 -12.71 3.63
C VAL A 368 -17.73 -13.42 2.64
N LEU A 369 -17.22 -13.96 1.54
CA LEU A 369 -18.02 -14.72 0.58
C LEU A 369 -18.54 -16.04 1.21
N ASP A 370 -17.70 -16.72 2.00
CA ASP A 370 -18.09 -17.93 2.74
C ASP A 370 -19.13 -17.61 3.83
N LEU A 371 -18.97 -16.50 4.57
CA LEU A 371 -19.99 -16.03 5.51
C LEU A 371 -21.32 -15.72 4.81
N ALA A 372 -21.29 -15.06 3.65
CA ALA A 372 -22.48 -14.77 2.86
C ALA A 372 -23.17 -16.05 2.37
N GLN A 373 -22.41 -17.09 2.01
CA GLN A 373 -22.94 -18.43 1.65
C GLN A 373 -23.58 -19.10 2.86
N TRP A 374 -23.01 -18.96 4.04
CA TRP A 374 -23.57 -19.47 5.30
C TRP A 374 -24.86 -18.76 5.71
N GLY A 375 -25.11 -17.55 5.17
CA GLY A 375 -26.23 -16.70 5.55
C GLY A 375 -25.93 -15.74 6.70
N ALA A 376 -24.65 -15.66 7.13
CA ALA A 376 -24.21 -14.75 8.17
C ALA A 376 -23.75 -13.42 7.55
N SER A 377 -24.58 -12.39 7.59
CA SER A 377 -24.21 -11.03 7.14
C SER A 377 -23.30 -10.28 8.13
N ASP A 378 -23.30 -10.73 9.39
CA ASP A 378 -22.57 -10.13 10.51
C ASP A 378 -21.69 -11.18 11.20
N ALA A 379 -20.37 -11.07 11.03
CA ALA A 379 -19.38 -11.97 11.63
C ALA A 379 -19.39 -11.93 13.17
N SER A 380 -19.86 -10.83 13.78
CA SER A 380 -19.90 -10.71 15.25
C SER A 380 -20.87 -11.67 15.93
N LYS A 381 -21.78 -12.28 15.16
CA LYS A 381 -22.73 -13.28 15.66
C LYS A 381 -22.14 -14.67 15.75
N LEU A 382 -20.99 -14.91 15.13
CA LEU A 382 -20.29 -16.19 15.17
C LEU A 382 -19.21 -16.18 16.26
N ALA A 383 -18.93 -17.36 16.80
CA ALA A 383 -17.98 -17.55 17.87
C ALA A 383 -16.52 -17.51 17.36
N PHE A 384 -15.95 -16.31 17.17
CA PHE A 384 -14.54 -16.14 16.86
C PHE A 384 -13.71 -15.83 18.11
N LEU A 385 -12.55 -16.44 18.21
CA LEU A 385 -11.61 -16.17 19.31
C LEU A 385 -11.06 -14.75 19.26
N ASP A 386 -10.80 -14.25 18.05
CA ASP A 386 -10.46 -12.87 17.75
C ASP A 386 -11.38 -12.38 16.62
N PRO A 387 -12.14 -11.28 16.79
CA PRO A 387 -13.05 -10.80 15.77
C PRO A 387 -12.28 -10.23 14.55
N PRO A 388 -12.79 -10.42 13.33
CA PRO A 388 -12.18 -9.83 12.14
C PRO A 388 -12.23 -8.30 12.19
N PRO A 389 -11.16 -7.58 11.72
CA PRO A 389 -11.13 -6.13 11.70
C PRO A 389 -12.25 -5.53 10.84
N SER A 390 -12.98 -4.55 11.38
CA SER A 390 -14.12 -3.92 10.69
C SER A 390 -13.73 -3.26 9.36
N ALA A 391 -12.55 -2.62 9.29
CA ALA A 391 -12.04 -1.99 8.07
C ALA A 391 -11.79 -3.04 6.96
N ALA A 392 -11.12 -4.16 7.28
CA ALA A 392 -10.88 -5.24 6.33
C ALA A 392 -12.18 -5.92 5.88
N MET A 393 -13.16 -6.07 6.78
CA MET A 393 -14.50 -6.58 6.45
C MET A 393 -15.25 -5.65 5.50
N SER A 394 -15.20 -4.34 5.73
CA SER A 394 -15.87 -3.35 4.88
C SER A 394 -15.27 -3.33 3.48
N GLU A 395 -13.97 -3.40 3.36
CA GLU A 395 -13.26 -3.46 2.09
C GLU A 395 -13.55 -4.75 1.33
N ALA A 396 -13.51 -5.89 2.01
CA ALA A 396 -13.86 -7.18 1.41
C ALA A 396 -15.31 -7.20 0.90
N LYS A 397 -16.26 -6.62 1.66
CA LYS A 397 -17.64 -6.45 1.21
C LYS A 397 -17.74 -5.55 -0.03
N ALA A 398 -17.06 -4.39 -0.03
CA ALA A 398 -17.05 -3.48 -1.16
C ALA A 398 -16.52 -4.16 -2.44
N LEU A 399 -15.42 -4.90 -2.32
CA LEU A 399 -14.88 -5.71 -3.41
C LEU A 399 -15.89 -6.75 -3.92
N LEU A 400 -16.54 -7.49 -3.02
CA LEU A 400 -17.49 -8.53 -3.43
C LEU A 400 -18.76 -7.94 -4.07
N VAL A 401 -19.20 -6.76 -3.65
CA VAL A 401 -20.27 -6.01 -4.33
C VAL A 401 -19.82 -5.59 -5.73
N GLU A 402 -18.59 -5.06 -5.88
CA GLU A 402 -18.02 -4.70 -7.20
C GLU A 402 -17.95 -5.91 -8.13
N LEU A 403 -17.55 -7.08 -7.60
CA LEU A 403 -17.52 -8.35 -8.35
C LEU A 403 -18.94 -8.93 -8.61
N GLY A 404 -20.01 -8.33 -8.09
CA GLY A 404 -21.36 -8.86 -8.18
C GLY A 404 -21.57 -10.15 -7.39
N ALA A 405 -20.65 -10.51 -6.47
CA ALA A 405 -20.70 -11.74 -5.69
C ALA A 405 -21.67 -11.69 -4.51
N ILE A 406 -21.87 -10.51 -3.96
CA ILE A 406 -22.87 -10.21 -2.93
C ILE A 406 -23.70 -8.99 -3.34
N ASP A 407 -24.90 -8.88 -2.84
CA ASP A 407 -25.74 -7.69 -2.98
C ASP A 407 -25.34 -6.59 -1.95
N THR A 408 -25.98 -5.43 -2.05
CA THR A 408 -25.73 -4.29 -1.14
C THR A 408 -26.15 -4.59 0.31
N GLN A 409 -26.90 -5.67 0.56
CA GLN A 409 -27.29 -6.13 1.88
C GLN A 409 -26.34 -7.23 2.41
N GLY A 410 -25.31 -7.58 1.64
CA GLY A 410 -24.32 -8.59 1.98
C GLY A 410 -24.77 -10.04 1.75
N ARG A 411 -25.87 -10.27 1.03
CA ARG A 411 -26.36 -11.61 0.71
C ARG A 411 -25.68 -12.11 -0.56
N ILE A 412 -25.36 -13.39 -0.59
CA ILE A 412 -24.73 -14.01 -1.75
C ILE A 412 -25.67 -14.01 -2.96
N THR A 413 -25.13 -13.64 -4.13
CA THR A 413 -25.83 -13.68 -5.42
C THR A 413 -25.63 -15.03 -6.12
N ASP A 414 -26.33 -15.27 -7.22
CA ASP A 414 -26.07 -16.44 -8.08
C ASP A 414 -24.64 -16.40 -8.65
N GLU A 415 -24.15 -15.21 -8.98
CA GLU A 415 -22.77 -15.03 -9.40
C GLU A 415 -21.77 -15.36 -8.27
N GLY A 416 -22.03 -14.92 -7.04
CA GLY A 416 -21.23 -15.29 -5.88
C GLY A 416 -21.16 -16.81 -5.66
N ARG A 417 -22.29 -17.52 -5.84
CA ARG A 417 -22.30 -18.99 -5.78
C ARG A 417 -21.47 -19.63 -6.88
N ARG A 418 -21.47 -19.08 -8.10
CA ARG A 418 -20.60 -19.52 -9.20
C ARG A 418 -19.13 -19.31 -8.88
N LEU A 419 -18.76 -18.12 -8.43
CA LEU A 419 -17.38 -17.82 -8.05
C LEU A 419 -16.88 -18.77 -6.96
N ARG A 420 -17.73 -19.09 -5.98
CA ARG A 420 -17.39 -20.00 -4.86
C ARG A 420 -17.19 -21.46 -5.32
N GLN A 421 -17.78 -21.90 -6.44
CA GLN A 421 -17.53 -23.25 -6.97
C GLN A 421 -16.05 -23.45 -7.34
N LEU A 422 -15.35 -22.39 -7.70
CA LEU A 422 -13.92 -22.42 -7.94
C LEU A 422 -13.15 -22.27 -6.61
N PRO A 423 -12.16 -23.15 -6.33
CA PRO A 423 -11.32 -23.04 -5.13
C PRO A 423 -10.27 -21.94 -5.29
N LEU A 424 -10.71 -20.73 -5.57
CA LEU A 424 -9.88 -19.56 -5.88
C LEU A 424 -10.34 -18.35 -5.08
N PRO A 425 -9.42 -17.41 -4.80
CA PRO A 425 -9.81 -16.08 -4.33
C PRO A 425 -10.84 -15.44 -5.27
N PRO A 426 -11.83 -14.67 -4.78
CA PRO A 426 -12.94 -14.15 -5.58
C PRO A 426 -12.51 -13.39 -6.86
N ARG A 427 -11.42 -12.59 -6.79
CA ARG A 427 -10.87 -11.89 -7.98
C ARG A 427 -10.41 -12.88 -9.06
N LEU A 428 -9.72 -13.95 -8.67
CA LEU A 428 -9.24 -14.97 -9.62
C LEU A 428 -10.37 -15.84 -10.12
N ALA A 429 -11.34 -16.17 -9.28
CA ALA A 429 -12.54 -16.88 -9.69
C ALA A 429 -13.31 -16.06 -10.73
N ARG A 430 -13.48 -14.75 -10.52
CA ARG A 430 -14.10 -13.82 -11.47
C ARG A 430 -13.36 -13.81 -12.81
N MET A 431 -12.03 -13.69 -12.78
CA MET A 431 -11.19 -13.76 -14.00
C MET A 431 -11.45 -15.04 -14.80
N VAL A 432 -11.50 -16.19 -14.13
CA VAL A 432 -11.71 -17.49 -14.81
C VAL A 432 -13.11 -17.57 -15.40
N VAL A 433 -14.13 -17.10 -14.71
CA VAL A 433 -15.52 -17.09 -15.17
C VAL A 433 -15.69 -16.15 -16.37
N ASP A 434 -15.20 -14.91 -16.29
CA ASP A 434 -15.34 -13.92 -17.35
C ASP A 434 -14.53 -14.30 -18.60
N ALA A 435 -13.28 -14.71 -18.45
CA ALA A 435 -12.46 -15.19 -19.54
C ALA A 435 -13.07 -16.47 -20.19
N GLY A 436 -13.73 -17.30 -19.38
CA GLY A 436 -14.42 -18.49 -19.86
C GLY A 436 -15.60 -18.14 -20.76
N ALA A 437 -16.36 -17.09 -20.45
CA ALA A 437 -17.44 -16.59 -21.31
C ALA A 437 -16.92 -16.04 -22.66
N GLU A 438 -15.65 -15.62 -22.70
CA GLU A 438 -14.97 -15.15 -23.93
C GLU A 438 -14.13 -16.25 -24.62
N GLY A 439 -14.20 -17.51 -24.18
CA GLY A 439 -13.47 -18.64 -24.78
C GLY A 439 -12.05 -18.87 -24.25
N ALA A 440 -11.54 -18.02 -23.36
CA ALA A 440 -10.17 -18.08 -22.79
C ALA A 440 -10.10 -18.73 -21.40
N GLY A 441 -11.10 -19.52 -21.00
CA GLY A 441 -11.21 -20.12 -19.67
C GLY A 441 -10.03 -21.02 -19.29
N ALA A 442 -9.50 -21.80 -20.22
CA ALA A 442 -8.35 -22.69 -19.98
C ALA A 442 -7.08 -21.89 -19.64
N GLU A 443 -6.83 -20.79 -20.34
CA GLU A 443 -5.68 -19.93 -20.06
C GLU A 443 -5.85 -19.18 -18.75
N ALA A 444 -7.03 -18.63 -18.48
CA ALA A 444 -7.35 -17.97 -17.21
C ALA A 444 -7.20 -18.92 -16.02
N ALA A 445 -7.64 -20.18 -16.14
CA ALA A 445 -7.46 -21.19 -15.11
C ALA A 445 -5.98 -21.54 -14.90
N ALA A 446 -5.17 -21.60 -15.98
CA ALA A 446 -3.73 -21.80 -15.87
C ALA A 446 -3.04 -20.60 -15.19
N ILE A 447 -3.41 -19.36 -15.52
CA ILE A 447 -2.96 -18.14 -14.85
C ILE A 447 -3.30 -18.20 -13.35
N ALA A 448 -4.55 -18.51 -13.01
CA ALA A 448 -5.00 -18.63 -11.62
C ALA A 448 -4.21 -19.71 -10.86
N ALA A 449 -3.86 -20.82 -11.50
CA ALA A 449 -3.03 -21.86 -10.90
C ALA A 449 -1.61 -21.38 -10.60
N ILE A 450 -0.96 -20.67 -11.53
CA ILE A 450 0.37 -20.08 -11.32
C ILE A 450 0.36 -19.07 -10.19
N LEU A 451 -0.68 -18.24 -10.10
CA LEU A 451 -0.81 -17.21 -9.05
C LEU A 451 -1.09 -17.81 -7.66
N THR A 452 -1.75 -18.95 -7.59
CA THR A 452 -2.09 -19.58 -6.30
C THR A 452 -1.05 -20.60 -5.84
N GLU A 453 -0.33 -21.25 -6.78
CA GLU A 453 0.64 -22.30 -6.49
C GLU A 453 2.07 -21.78 -6.69
N ARG A 454 2.73 -21.40 -5.60
CA ARG A 454 4.09 -20.85 -5.64
C ARG A 454 5.09 -21.78 -6.32
N GLY A 455 5.92 -21.24 -7.19
CA GLY A 455 7.01 -21.93 -7.89
C GLY A 455 6.61 -22.71 -9.14
N LEU A 456 5.34 -22.65 -9.57
CA LEU A 456 4.93 -23.13 -10.89
C LEU A 456 5.41 -22.14 -11.96
N GLY A 457 5.92 -22.69 -13.06
CA GLY A 457 6.40 -21.88 -14.19
C GLY A 457 7.66 -21.05 -13.89
N GLY A 458 8.41 -21.38 -12.82
CA GLY A 458 9.65 -20.68 -12.49
C GLY A 458 9.44 -19.36 -11.74
N ASP A 459 10.42 -18.47 -11.83
CA ASP A 459 10.49 -17.20 -11.09
C ASP A 459 10.65 -15.95 -12.00
N ASP A 460 10.39 -16.10 -13.32
CA ASP A 460 10.38 -14.98 -14.25
C ASP A 460 9.32 -13.94 -13.87
N VAL A 461 9.62 -12.67 -14.08
CA VAL A 461 8.71 -11.56 -13.82
C VAL A 461 7.59 -11.48 -14.87
N ASP A 462 7.83 -11.99 -16.08
CA ASP A 462 6.83 -12.08 -17.15
C ASP A 462 5.96 -13.33 -16.98
N LEU A 463 4.67 -13.11 -16.72
CA LEU A 463 3.68 -14.20 -16.56
C LEU A 463 3.56 -15.08 -17.80
N ARG A 464 3.76 -14.55 -19.00
CA ARG A 464 3.75 -15.34 -20.25
C ARG A 464 4.86 -16.39 -20.25
N HIS A 465 6.06 -15.99 -19.82
CA HIS A 465 7.19 -16.93 -19.72
C HIS A 465 6.90 -18.03 -18.68
N ARG A 466 6.27 -17.66 -17.52
CA ARG A 466 5.86 -18.66 -16.54
C ARG A 466 4.79 -19.62 -17.09
N LEU A 467 3.82 -19.14 -17.85
CA LEU A 467 2.82 -19.98 -18.51
C LEU A 467 3.46 -20.97 -19.49
N ASP A 468 4.40 -20.50 -20.29
CA ASP A 468 5.10 -21.37 -21.25
C ASP A 468 5.96 -22.43 -20.57
N GLN A 469 6.64 -22.05 -19.48
CA GLN A 469 7.39 -23.01 -18.66
C GLN A 469 6.45 -24.03 -17.99
N PHE A 470 5.33 -23.60 -17.43
CA PHE A 470 4.33 -24.46 -16.83
C PHE A 470 3.73 -25.47 -17.85
N ARG A 471 3.48 -25.02 -19.09
CA ARG A 471 3.00 -25.89 -20.18
C ARG A 471 4.01 -27.00 -20.53
N ARG A 472 5.33 -26.69 -20.46
CA ARG A 472 6.42 -27.60 -20.79
C ARG A 472 6.91 -28.46 -19.61
N ASP A 473 6.53 -28.10 -18.38
CA ASP A 473 6.96 -28.78 -17.15
C ASP A 473 6.32 -30.18 -17.07
N ARG A 474 7.16 -31.23 -16.99
CA ARG A 474 6.76 -32.65 -16.90
C ARG A 474 6.80 -33.17 -15.46
N SER A 475 7.01 -32.31 -14.47
CA SER A 475 6.96 -32.73 -13.08
C SER A 475 5.56 -33.20 -12.70
N ARG A 476 5.50 -34.15 -11.79
CA ARG A 476 4.21 -34.67 -11.28
C ARG A 476 3.33 -33.56 -10.71
N ARG A 477 3.97 -32.55 -10.08
CA ARG A 477 3.26 -31.38 -9.56
C ARG A 477 2.59 -30.58 -10.65
N ALA A 478 3.28 -30.33 -11.77
CA ALA A 478 2.71 -29.64 -12.91
C ALA A 478 1.59 -30.45 -13.58
N GLU A 479 1.72 -31.78 -13.64
CA GLU A 479 0.68 -32.68 -14.14
C GLU A 479 -0.58 -32.65 -13.27
N ASP A 480 -0.42 -32.78 -11.93
CA ASP A 480 -1.52 -32.69 -10.96
C ASP A 480 -2.24 -31.33 -11.07
N THR A 481 -1.47 -30.25 -11.25
CA THR A 481 -2.02 -28.91 -11.42
C THR A 481 -2.75 -28.77 -12.75
N ARG A 482 -2.25 -29.29 -13.86
CA ARG A 482 -2.97 -29.29 -15.16
C ARG A 482 -4.27 -30.08 -15.08
N ALA A 483 -4.29 -31.19 -14.36
CA ALA A 483 -5.53 -31.93 -14.10
C ALA A 483 -6.55 -31.13 -13.28
N MET A 484 -6.09 -30.28 -12.37
CA MET A 484 -6.94 -29.36 -11.63
C MET A 484 -7.46 -28.22 -12.51
N VAL A 485 -6.61 -27.60 -13.33
CA VAL A 485 -7.00 -26.57 -14.31
C VAL A 485 -8.13 -27.06 -15.20
N LYS A 486 -8.03 -28.31 -15.73
CA LYS A 486 -9.13 -28.93 -16.52
C LYS A 486 -10.43 -29.08 -15.73
N ARG A 487 -10.37 -29.35 -14.41
CA ARG A 487 -11.57 -29.42 -13.56
C ARG A 487 -12.20 -28.04 -13.36
N TRP A 488 -11.39 -26.98 -13.23
CA TRP A 488 -11.90 -25.62 -13.13
C TRP A 488 -12.54 -25.17 -14.44
N GLU A 489 -11.95 -25.52 -15.57
CA GLU A 489 -12.50 -25.29 -16.89
C GLU A 489 -13.89 -25.95 -17.09
N ALA A 490 -14.09 -27.15 -16.54
CA ALA A 490 -15.36 -27.88 -16.62
C ALA A 490 -16.50 -27.25 -15.79
N VAL A 491 -16.18 -26.39 -14.83
CA VAL A 491 -17.16 -25.65 -14.00
C VAL A 491 -17.68 -24.38 -14.72
N ILE A 492 -17.00 -23.94 -15.80
CA ILE A 492 -17.38 -22.74 -16.56
C ILE A 492 -18.57 -23.08 -17.48
N PRO A 493 -19.74 -22.44 -17.32
CA PRO A 493 -20.88 -22.67 -18.22
C PRO A 493 -20.59 -22.13 -19.63
N GLY A 494 -20.51 -22.98 -20.65
CA GLY A 494 -20.33 -22.51 -22.02
C GLY A 494 -19.94 -23.57 -23.06
N ARG A 495 -19.58 -24.79 -22.66
CA ARG A 495 -19.36 -25.91 -23.57
C ARG A 495 -20.32 -27.05 -23.29
N ALA A 496 -21.56 -26.91 -23.72
CA ALA A 496 -22.37 -28.10 -24.08
C ALA A 496 -21.87 -28.60 -25.44
N GLU A 497 -21.26 -29.78 -25.47
CA GLU A 497 -21.04 -30.50 -26.71
C GLU A 497 -22.37 -30.67 -27.42
N GLY A 498 -22.47 -30.14 -28.64
CA GLY A 498 -23.47 -30.51 -29.63
C GLY A 498 -24.91 -30.05 -29.35
N ALA A 499 -25.25 -28.83 -29.74
CA ALA A 499 -26.63 -28.50 -30.14
C ALA A 499 -26.60 -27.51 -31.30
N ASN A 500 -27.19 -27.99 -32.37
CA ASN A 500 -27.51 -27.31 -33.61
C ASN A 500 -28.35 -26.06 -33.38
N PRO A 501 -28.19 -24.97 -34.12
CA PRO A 501 -28.92 -23.73 -33.90
C PRO A 501 -30.30 -23.79 -34.60
N GLU A 502 -31.35 -24.09 -33.85
CA GLU A 502 -32.73 -23.73 -34.27
C GLU A 502 -33.62 -23.47 -33.02
N SER A 503 -34.10 -22.25 -33.00
CA SER A 503 -35.35 -21.75 -32.38
C SER A 503 -35.58 -21.87 -30.85
N ARG A 504 -35.67 -20.74 -30.14
CA ARG A 504 -36.97 -20.14 -29.72
C ARG A 504 -36.75 -18.90 -28.82
N ASP A 505 -37.46 -17.86 -29.23
CA ASP A 505 -37.74 -16.67 -28.43
C ASP A 505 -38.37 -16.99 -27.08
N THR A 506 -37.88 -16.38 -26.01
CA THR A 506 -38.70 -15.89 -24.90
C THR A 506 -38.04 -14.70 -24.24
N GLU A 507 -38.79 -13.63 -24.21
CA GLU A 507 -38.47 -12.36 -23.51
C GLU A 507 -38.45 -12.51 -21.99
N ASN A 508 -37.68 -11.63 -21.39
CA ASN A 508 -37.68 -11.07 -20.05
C ASN A 508 -36.61 -11.55 -19.07
N ALA A 509 -35.59 -10.72 -18.94
CA ALA A 509 -35.21 -10.08 -17.67
C ALA A 509 -33.93 -9.22 -17.85
N SER A 510 -34.04 -8.01 -17.37
CA SER A 510 -33.05 -6.96 -17.30
C SER A 510 -31.65 -7.43 -16.87
N GLY A 511 -30.66 -7.27 -17.75
CA GLY A 511 -29.25 -7.49 -17.48
C GLY A 511 -28.45 -6.97 -18.66
N PHE A 512 -27.53 -6.08 -18.42
CA PHE A 512 -26.66 -5.37 -19.33
C PHE A 512 -26.22 -6.22 -20.54
N ARG A 513 -26.81 -5.99 -21.72
CA ARG A 513 -26.28 -6.45 -22.99
C ARG A 513 -25.50 -5.34 -23.66
N VAL A 514 -24.18 -5.50 -23.73
CA VAL A 514 -23.37 -4.77 -24.70
C VAL A 514 -23.64 -5.44 -26.05
N ARG A 515 -24.37 -4.74 -26.91
CA ARG A 515 -24.49 -5.14 -28.36
C ARG A 515 -23.19 -4.69 -29.02
N SER A 516 -22.36 -5.65 -29.43
CA SER A 516 -21.36 -5.43 -30.46
C SER A 516 -21.98 -5.59 -31.83
N SER A 517 -22.26 -4.47 -32.51
CA SER A 517 -22.48 -4.45 -33.95
C SER A 517 -21.19 -3.96 -34.60
N GLY A 518 -20.32 -4.89 -34.98
CA GLY A 518 -19.12 -4.66 -35.76
C GLY A 518 -18.80 -5.92 -36.56
N PRO A 519 -18.14 -5.84 -37.73
CA PRO A 519 -17.91 -6.97 -38.59
C PRO A 519 -17.02 -8.02 -37.93
N SER A 520 -17.31 -9.29 -38.19
CA SER A 520 -16.55 -10.47 -37.82
C SER A 520 -15.03 -10.19 -37.80
N ARG A 521 -14.44 -10.10 -36.62
CA ARG A 521 -13.00 -10.15 -36.43
C ARG A 521 -12.56 -11.59 -36.22
N ASN A 522 -11.49 -11.96 -36.91
CA ASN A 522 -10.75 -13.20 -36.72
C ASN A 522 -10.52 -13.50 -35.25
N ASP A 523 -10.52 -14.79 -34.88
CA ASP A 523 -10.18 -15.35 -33.55
C ASP A 523 -8.81 -14.81 -33.07
N GLU A 524 -8.77 -13.66 -32.46
CA GLU A 524 -7.60 -13.22 -31.66
C GLU A 524 -7.86 -13.67 -30.22
N ASP A 525 -7.16 -14.71 -29.80
CA ASP A 525 -7.12 -15.18 -28.44
C ASP A 525 -6.79 -14.00 -27.49
N LEU A 526 -7.52 -13.89 -26.37
CA LEU A 526 -7.24 -12.87 -25.33
C LEU A 526 -5.79 -12.93 -24.89
N SER A 527 -5.11 -11.78 -24.84
CA SER A 527 -3.73 -11.75 -24.32
C SER A 527 -3.70 -12.10 -22.82
N THR A 528 -2.57 -12.64 -22.36
CA THR A 528 -2.34 -12.92 -20.93
C THR A 528 -2.56 -11.67 -20.05
N GLY A 529 -2.21 -10.48 -20.57
CA GLY A 529 -2.45 -9.21 -19.88
C GLY A 529 -3.92 -8.84 -19.79
N ALA A 530 -4.67 -9.05 -20.88
CA ALA A 530 -6.10 -8.80 -20.92
C ALA A 530 -6.87 -9.73 -19.97
N ILE A 531 -6.49 -11.00 -19.89
CA ILE A 531 -7.07 -11.97 -18.95
C ILE A 531 -6.73 -11.54 -17.51
N LEU A 532 -5.48 -11.21 -17.23
CA LEU A 532 -5.06 -10.79 -15.88
C LEU A 532 -5.76 -9.51 -15.41
N ALA A 533 -6.07 -8.60 -16.33
CA ALA A 533 -6.79 -7.36 -16.04
C ALA A 533 -8.22 -7.58 -15.52
N LEU A 534 -8.85 -8.73 -15.84
CA LEU A 534 -10.15 -9.11 -15.28
C LEU A 534 -10.08 -9.33 -13.76
N ALA A 535 -8.95 -9.88 -13.24
CA ALA A 535 -8.74 -10.04 -11.81
C ALA A 535 -8.31 -8.73 -11.13
N TYR A 536 -7.53 -7.92 -11.82
CA TYR A 536 -6.80 -6.77 -11.25
C TYR A 536 -6.96 -5.49 -12.08
N PRO A 537 -8.17 -4.97 -12.27
CA PRO A 537 -8.41 -3.72 -13.01
C PRO A 537 -7.71 -2.51 -12.35
N ASP A 538 -7.63 -2.52 -11.03
CA ASP A 538 -6.95 -1.52 -10.19
C ASP A 538 -5.42 -1.56 -10.30
N ARG A 539 -4.86 -2.61 -10.94
CA ARG A 539 -3.41 -2.81 -11.12
C ARG A 539 -2.94 -2.72 -12.57
N VAL A 540 -3.76 -2.19 -13.45
CA VAL A 540 -3.28 -1.72 -14.74
C VAL A 540 -2.26 -0.62 -14.50
N ALA A 541 -1.08 -0.71 -15.09
CA ALA A 541 0.04 0.17 -14.84
C ALA A 541 0.56 0.79 -16.13
N LYS A 542 0.95 2.07 -16.09
CA LYS A 542 1.58 2.80 -17.19
C LYS A 542 3.04 3.08 -16.89
N SER A 543 3.90 2.89 -17.85
CA SER A 543 5.31 3.27 -17.78
C SER A 543 5.47 4.77 -17.54
N ARG A 544 6.42 5.13 -16.66
CA ARG A 544 6.83 6.55 -16.44
C ARG A 544 7.72 7.09 -17.54
N GLY A 545 8.08 6.26 -18.54
CA GLY A 545 8.97 6.59 -19.64
C GLY A 545 10.46 6.38 -19.31
N GLY A 546 11.32 6.54 -20.33
CA GLY A 546 12.78 6.44 -20.19
C GLY A 546 13.33 5.00 -20.11
N GLY A 547 12.50 3.97 -20.24
CA GLY A 547 12.98 2.56 -20.23
C GLY A 547 13.58 2.11 -18.89
N THR A 548 13.36 2.87 -17.81
CA THR A 548 13.91 2.61 -16.47
C THR A 548 13.15 1.54 -15.69
N GLY A 549 12.06 1.01 -16.26
CA GLY A 549 11.20 0.01 -15.61
C GLY A 549 10.28 0.56 -14.51
N GLY A 550 10.12 1.88 -14.41
CA GLY A 550 9.23 2.53 -13.45
C GLY A 550 7.80 2.63 -13.99
N PHE A 551 6.80 2.26 -13.17
CA PHE A 551 5.37 2.25 -13.51
C PHE A 551 4.53 2.95 -12.44
N VAL A 552 3.35 3.44 -12.86
CA VAL A 552 2.27 3.94 -11.98
C VAL A 552 1.03 3.09 -12.24
N LEU A 553 0.47 2.53 -11.18
CA LEU A 553 -0.72 1.68 -11.21
C LEU A 553 -2.00 2.54 -11.15
N ALA A 554 -3.13 1.98 -11.61
CA ALA A 554 -4.44 2.65 -11.59
C ALA A 554 -4.89 3.03 -10.17
N ASN A 555 -4.50 2.29 -9.15
CA ASN A 555 -4.72 2.63 -7.74
C ASN A 555 -3.75 3.69 -7.18
N GLY A 556 -2.90 4.31 -8.00
CA GLY A 556 -1.96 5.37 -7.63
C GLY A 556 -0.60 4.91 -7.10
N ARG A 557 -0.41 3.62 -6.88
CA ARG A 557 0.87 3.07 -6.39
C ARG A 557 1.95 3.06 -7.47
N GLY A 558 3.20 3.30 -7.08
CA GLY A 558 4.36 3.09 -7.94
C GLY A 558 4.88 1.66 -7.87
N GLY A 559 5.45 1.17 -8.97
CA GLY A 559 6.14 -0.11 -9.03
C GLY A 559 7.36 -0.08 -9.95
N GLN A 560 8.37 -0.91 -9.66
CA GLN A 560 9.61 -1.01 -10.43
C GLN A 560 9.80 -2.44 -10.93
N VAL A 561 10.00 -2.59 -12.23
CA VAL A 561 10.50 -3.81 -12.89
C VAL A 561 12.00 -3.69 -13.06
N ASP A 562 12.72 -4.80 -13.01
CA ASP A 562 14.16 -4.82 -13.34
C ASP A 562 14.36 -4.30 -14.77
N ALA A 563 15.29 -3.36 -14.96
CA ALA A 563 15.58 -2.75 -16.26
C ALA A 563 16.06 -3.75 -17.32
N ALA A 564 16.60 -4.90 -16.90
CA ALA A 564 16.99 -5.99 -17.79
C ALA A 564 15.78 -6.81 -18.29
N SER A 565 14.62 -6.70 -17.67
CA SER A 565 13.40 -7.38 -18.11
C SER A 565 12.81 -6.74 -19.37
N ASN A 566 12.28 -7.58 -20.27
CA ASN A 566 11.55 -7.09 -21.45
C ASN A 566 10.34 -6.22 -21.05
N LEU A 567 9.68 -6.53 -19.92
CA LEU A 567 8.56 -5.76 -19.42
C LEU A 567 8.90 -4.30 -19.06
N ALA A 568 10.19 -3.99 -18.81
CA ALA A 568 10.63 -2.61 -18.52
C ALA A 568 10.39 -1.63 -19.68
N ARG A 569 10.26 -2.15 -20.91
CA ARG A 569 10.06 -1.37 -22.15
C ARG A 569 8.58 -1.28 -22.56
N GLU A 570 7.72 -2.06 -21.94
CA GLU A 570 6.30 -2.08 -22.28
C GLU A 570 5.60 -0.79 -21.82
N PRO A 571 4.71 -0.21 -22.61
CA PRO A 571 3.99 1.01 -22.25
C PRO A 571 2.99 0.77 -21.11
N PHE A 572 2.36 -0.41 -21.09
CA PHE A 572 1.37 -0.81 -20.08
C PHE A 572 1.59 -2.24 -19.62
N LEU A 573 1.36 -2.45 -18.34
CA LEU A 573 1.37 -3.75 -17.68
C LEU A 573 0.11 -3.96 -16.86
N VAL A 574 -0.21 -5.22 -16.58
CA VAL A 574 -1.10 -5.59 -15.47
C VAL A 574 -0.25 -6.31 -14.44
N VAL A 575 -0.29 -5.84 -13.20
CA VAL A 575 0.58 -6.32 -12.11
C VAL A 575 -0.17 -7.31 -11.25
N ALA A 576 0.31 -8.56 -11.20
CA ALA A 576 -0.25 -9.61 -10.34
C ALA A 576 0.35 -9.55 -8.93
N GLU A 577 1.67 -9.40 -8.81
CA GLU A 577 2.38 -9.43 -7.52
C GLU A 577 3.38 -8.27 -7.38
N LEU A 578 3.37 -7.65 -6.18
CA LEU A 578 4.27 -6.58 -5.75
C LEU A 578 4.93 -6.94 -4.42
N THR A 579 6.16 -6.47 -4.21
CA THR A 579 6.86 -6.56 -2.91
C THR A 579 7.50 -5.22 -2.55
N GLY A 580 7.69 -4.97 -1.24
CA GLY A 580 8.33 -3.74 -0.75
C GLY A 580 7.33 -2.66 -0.31
N ALA A 581 7.85 -1.56 0.25
CA ALA A 581 7.05 -0.44 0.74
C ALA A 581 6.40 0.36 -0.40
N ALA A 582 5.32 1.09 -0.11
CA ALA A 582 4.52 1.83 -1.10
C ALA A 582 5.35 2.76 -2.01
N ALA A 583 6.39 3.38 -1.48
CA ALA A 583 7.27 4.29 -2.22
C ALA A 583 8.32 3.58 -3.11
N SER A 584 8.63 2.29 -2.87
CA SER A 584 9.68 1.52 -3.56
C SER A 584 9.26 0.07 -3.82
N SER A 585 8.04 -0.14 -4.32
CA SER A 585 7.53 -1.47 -4.62
C SER A 585 8.25 -2.07 -5.82
N ARG A 586 8.66 -3.34 -5.70
CA ARG A 586 9.17 -4.13 -6.81
C ARG A 586 8.05 -4.98 -7.39
N ILE A 587 7.87 -4.92 -8.69
CA ILE A 587 6.98 -5.81 -9.44
C ILE A 587 7.66 -7.18 -9.54
N VAL A 588 6.98 -8.21 -9.05
CA VAL A 588 7.48 -9.60 -9.01
C VAL A 588 6.85 -10.42 -10.12
N LEU A 589 5.62 -10.10 -10.50
CA LEU A 589 4.89 -10.79 -11.55
C LEU A 589 3.91 -9.84 -12.24
N ALA A 590 4.00 -9.77 -13.57
CA ALA A 590 3.14 -8.93 -14.39
C ALA A 590 3.00 -9.51 -15.80
N ALA A 591 2.06 -9.00 -16.58
CA ALA A 591 1.93 -9.25 -17.99
C ALA A 591 1.75 -7.95 -18.78
N ALA A 592 2.26 -7.87 -19.98
CA ALA A 592 2.03 -6.75 -20.89
C ALA A 592 0.58 -6.72 -21.35
N ILE A 593 0.01 -5.50 -21.50
CA ILE A 593 -1.32 -5.25 -22.04
C ILE A 593 -1.24 -4.04 -22.97
N THR A 594 -2.04 -4.05 -24.03
CA THR A 594 -2.08 -2.95 -24.99
C THR A 594 -3.10 -1.87 -24.59
N LEU A 595 -2.91 -0.64 -25.09
CA LEU A 595 -3.88 0.44 -24.89
C LEU A 595 -5.26 0.07 -25.44
N ALA A 596 -5.31 -0.59 -26.60
CA ALA A 596 -6.57 -1.00 -27.23
C ALA A 596 -7.36 -1.96 -26.32
N GLU A 597 -6.70 -2.97 -25.73
CA GLU A 597 -7.32 -3.91 -24.80
C GLU A 597 -7.81 -3.21 -23.52
N ILE A 598 -7.04 -2.21 -23.00
CA ILE A 598 -7.47 -1.41 -21.85
C ILE A 598 -8.73 -0.61 -22.19
N GLU A 599 -8.76 0.04 -23.37
CA GLU A 599 -9.90 0.85 -23.81
C GLU A 599 -11.14 0.02 -24.06
N GLU A 600 -11.01 -1.15 -24.64
CA GLU A 600 -12.10 -2.09 -24.86
C GLU A 600 -12.69 -2.62 -23.55
N ARG A 601 -11.84 -3.09 -22.64
CA ARG A 601 -12.30 -3.75 -21.41
C ARG A 601 -12.81 -2.80 -20.35
N PHE A 602 -12.23 -1.61 -20.30
CA PHE A 602 -12.55 -0.64 -19.26
C PHE A 602 -13.26 0.61 -19.77
N ALA A 603 -13.92 0.53 -20.95
CA ALA A 603 -14.64 1.66 -21.54
C ALA A 603 -15.57 2.37 -20.53
N GLY A 604 -16.28 1.62 -19.70
CA GLY A 604 -17.18 2.14 -18.66
C GLY A 604 -16.50 2.68 -17.40
N LYS A 605 -15.18 2.39 -17.20
CA LYS A 605 -14.38 2.86 -16.04
C LYS A 605 -13.39 3.96 -16.43
N ILE A 606 -13.28 4.29 -17.74
CA ILE A 606 -12.40 5.34 -18.24
C ILE A 606 -13.10 6.68 -18.09
N GLU A 607 -12.52 7.54 -17.28
CA GLU A 607 -13.01 8.89 -17.03
C GLU A 607 -12.33 9.90 -17.95
N ASN A 608 -13.12 10.87 -18.46
CA ASN A 608 -12.60 12.06 -19.13
C ASN A 608 -12.52 13.18 -18.09
N ARG A 609 -11.33 13.67 -17.83
CA ARG A 609 -11.10 14.76 -16.89
C ARG A 609 -10.50 15.95 -17.61
N ASP A 610 -11.24 17.07 -17.61
CA ASP A 610 -10.74 18.37 -18.06
C ASP A 610 -10.06 19.05 -16.86
N ALA A 611 -8.88 19.59 -17.08
CA ALA A 611 -8.14 20.34 -16.08
C ALA A 611 -7.52 21.58 -16.72
N VAL A 612 -7.65 22.71 -16.05
CA VAL A 612 -6.94 23.94 -16.40
C VAL A 612 -5.88 24.18 -15.34
N THR A 613 -4.66 24.45 -15.78
CA THR A 613 -3.52 24.70 -14.89
C THR A 613 -2.78 25.96 -15.35
N PHE A 614 -2.15 26.64 -14.40
CA PHE A 614 -1.26 27.77 -14.71
C PHE A 614 0.14 27.24 -15.06
N ASP A 615 0.65 27.64 -16.20
CA ASP A 615 2.02 27.37 -16.63
C ASP A 615 2.92 28.56 -16.27
N ALA A 616 3.79 28.35 -15.30
CA ALA A 616 4.69 29.39 -14.81
C ALA A 616 5.71 29.88 -15.86
N GLY A 617 6.09 29.00 -16.81
CA GLY A 617 7.07 29.39 -17.86
C GLY A 617 6.53 30.40 -18.86
N SER A 618 5.29 30.24 -19.28
CA SER A 618 4.62 31.13 -20.23
C SER A 618 3.72 32.17 -19.56
N ALA A 619 3.55 32.10 -18.24
CA ALA A 619 2.59 32.88 -17.45
C ALA A 619 1.18 32.86 -18.08
N SER A 620 0.70 31.68 -18.45
CA SER A 620 -0.57 31.45 -19.13
C SER A 620 -1.27 30.21 -18.64
N LEU A 621 -2.56 30.11 -18.93
CA LEU A 621 -3.35 28.93 -18.65
C LEU A 621 -3.16 27.85 -19.72
N ARG A 622 -3.16 26.61 -19.30
CA ARG A 622 -3.19 25.44 -20.20
C ARG A 622 -4.36 24.54 -19.83
N ALA A 623 -5.23 24.26 -20.78
CA ALA A 623 -6.30 23.29 -20.64
C ALA A 623 -5.87 21.95 -21.24
N ARG A 624 -6.11 20.87 -20.50
CA ARG A 624 -5.86 19.51 -20.95
C ARG A 624 -7.08 18.66 -20.66
N ARG A 625 -7.45 17.85 -21.63
CA ARG A 625 -8.36 16.73 -21.41
C ARG A 625 -7.53 15.47 -21.26
N SER A 626 -7.66 14.80 -20.15
CA SER A 626 -7.04 13.49 -19.91
C SER A 626 -8.11 12.42 -19.89
N ARG A 627 -7.83 11.30 -20.58
CA ARG A 627 -8.57 10.04 -20.45
C ARG A 627 -7.83 9.21 -19.40
N ARG A 628 -8.53 8.78 -18.36
CA ARG A 628 -7.89 8.15 -17.21
C ARG A 628 -8.60 6.86 -16.82
N LEU A 629 -7.79 5.89 -16.40
CA LEU A 629 -8.24 4.72 -15.65
C LEU A 629 -7.67 4.86 -14.24
N GLY A 630 -8.47 5.35 -13.29
CA GLY A 630 -8.00 5.73 -11.97
C GLY A 630 -6.86 6.75 -12.04
N SER A 631 -5.69 6.41 -11.49
CA SER A 631 -4.50 7.27 -11.50
C SER A 631 -3.71 7.21 -12.82
N VAL A 632 -3.97 6.24 -13.70
CA VAL A 632 -3.27 6.09 -14.97
C VAL A 632 -3.85 7.02 -16.03
N VAL A 633 -3.04 7.88 -16.60
CA VAL A 633 -3.39 8.74 -17.74
C VAL A 633 -3.17 7.95 -19.04
N LEU A 634 -4.23 7.53 -19.70
CA LEU A 634 -4.16 6.78 -20.94
C LEU A 634 -3.78 7.68 -22.11
N ALA A 635 -4.43 8.84 -22.22
CA ALA A 635 -4.19 9.82 -23.25
C ALA A 635 -4.37 11.22 -22.68
N GLU A 636 -3.60 12.21 -23.19
CA GLU A 636 -3.79 13.63 -22.94
C GLU A 636 -3.97 14.39 -24.25
N GLN A 637 -4.92 15.27 -24.27
CA GLN A 637 -5.15 16.19 -25.38
C GLN A 637 -5.12 17.63 -24.86
N VAL A 638 -4.28 18.46 -25.47
CA VAL A 638 -4.27 19.90 -25.19
C VAL A 638 -5.56 20.50 -25.80
N LYS A 639 -6.27 21.27 -24.99
CA LYS A 639 -7.46 21.99 -25.39
C LYS A 639 -7.21 23.49 -25.36
N GLN A 640 -8.00 24.24 -26.13
CA GLN A 640 -8.06 25.68 -25.97
C GLN A 640 -8.73 26.00 -24.64
N VAL A 641 -8.14 26.96 -23.89
CA VAL A 641 -8.74 27.44 -22.66
C VAL A 641 -9.95 28.33 -23.02
N THR A 642 -11.10 28.01 -22.48
CA THR A 642 -12.28 28.88 -22.52
C THR A 642 -12.25 29.70 -21.25
N PRO A 643 -12.10 31.02 -21.37
CA PRO A 643 -12.07 31.93 -20.22
C PRO A 643 -13.42 31.97 -19.51
N ASP A 644 -13.39 31.85 -18.17
CA ASP A 644 -14.53 31.97 -17.26
C ASP A 644 -14.05 32.41 -15.87
N ALA A 645 -14.93 32.50 -14.90
CA ALA A 645 -14.59 32.90 -13.52
C ALA A 645 -13.59 31.96 -12.84
N ASP A 646 -13.67 30.64 -13.09
CA ASP A 646 -12.78 29.66 -12.48
C ASP A 646 -11.36 29.76 -13.09
N THR A 647 -11.27 29.91 -14.37
CA THR A 647 -9.99 30.10 -15.08
C THR A 647 -9.36 31.46 -14.71
N ALA A 648 -10.15 32.52 -14.52
CA ALA A 648 -9.66 33.82 -14.02
C ALA A 648 -9.02 33.68 -12.63
N ARG A 649 -9.65 32.94 -11.74
CA ARG A 649 -9.12 32.61 -10.40
C ARG A 649 -7.80 31.87 -10.47
N ILE A 650 -7.71 30.81 -11.30
CA ILE A 650 -6.47 30.03 -11.49
C ILE A 650 -5.36 30.94 -12.03
N LEU A 651 -5.68 31.82 -13.00
CA LEU A 651 -4.71 32.75 -13.57
C LEU A 651 -4.24 33.77 -12.53
N ALA A 652 -5.18 34.35 -11.75
CA ALA A 652 -4.86 35.30 -10.69
C ALA A 652 -3.95 34.72 -9.63
N GLN A 653 -4.28 33.49 -9.13
CA GLN A 653 -3.47 32.77 -8.17
C GLN A 653 -2.07 32.46 -8.71
N GLY A 654 -1.97 32.05 -9.96
CA GLY A 654 -0.70 31.83 -10.64
C GLY A 654 0.17 33.06 -10.74
N LEU A 655 -0.43 34.23 -11.11
CA LEU A 655 0.27 35.49 -11.21
C LEU A 655 0.70 36.03 -9.85
N VAL A 656 -0.15 35.92 -8.83
CA VAL A 656 0.20 36.27 -7.45
C VAL A 656 1.36 35.36 -6.95
N GLY A 657 1.32 34.09 -7.24
CA GLY A 657 2.40 33.14 -6.87
C GLY A 657 3.74 33.41 -7.56
N GLN A 658 3.72 34.09 -8.71
CA GLN A 658 4.95 34.53 -9.39
C GLN A 658 5.51 35.86 -8.88
N GLY A 659 4.70 36.60 -8.13
CA GLY A 659 5.00 37.94 -7.66
C GLY A 659 4.37 39.07 -8.53
N LEU A 660 3.62 39.97 -7.89
CA LEU A 660 2.90 41.06 -8.55
C LEU A 660 3.84 42.10 -9.16
N ASP A 661 5.08 42.18 -8.74
CA ASP A 661 6.15 42.99 -9.33
C ASP A 661 6.47 42.62 -10.79
N ARG A 662 6.12 41.40 -11.20
CA ARG A 662 6.28 40.94 -12.60
C ARG A 662 5.15 41.41 -13.55
N LEU A 663 4.11 42.02 -13.04
CA LEU A 663 3.08 42.62 -13.86
C LEU A 663 3.61 43.90 -14.52
N ASP A 664 3.09 44.25 -15.71
CA ASP A 664 3.54 45.38 -16.51
C ASP A 664 2.95 46.71 -15.96
N TRP A 665 3.37 47.12 -14.77
CA TRP A 665 2.93 48.34 -14.11
C TRP A 665 3.38 49.57 -14.88
N SER A 666 2.46 50.50 -15.15
CA SER A 666 2.84 51.82 -15.62
C SER A 666 3.55 52.63 -14.52
N LYS A 667 4.38 53.58 -14.92
CA LYS A 667 5.00 54.55 -13.96
C LYS A 667 3.95 55.27 -13.13
N ALA A 668 2.80 55.58 -13.72
CA ALA A 668 1.68 56.24 -13.06
C ALA A 668 1.07 55.30 -11.97
N ALA A 669 0.92 54.03 -12.29
CA ALA A 669 0.41 53.03 -11.31
C ALA A 669 1.35 52.85 -10.12
N LEU A 670 2.66 52.72 -10.38
CA LEU A 670 3.65 52.61 -9.30
C LEU A 670 3.63 53.89 -8.43
N GLN A 671 3.69 55.07 -9.03
CA GLN A 671 3.63 56.33 -8.29
C GLN A 671 2.32 56.44 -7.47
N PHE A 672 1.19 56.06 -8.04
CA PHE A 672 -0.08 56.06 -7.34
C PHE A 672 -0.05 55.14 -6.11
N ARG A 673 0.43 53.90 -6.26
CA ARG A 673 0.57 52.94 -5.16
C ARG A 673 1.48 53.51 -4.06
N THR A 674 2.65 54.02 -4.43
CA THR A 674 3.61 54.53 -3.45
C THR A 674 3.03 55.73 -2.66
N ARG A 675 2.26 56.59 -3.31
CA ARG A 675 1.59 57.74 -2.65
C ARG A 675 0.52 57.28 -1.66
N VAL A 676 -0.28 56.29 -2.02
CA VAL A 676 -1.29 55.70 -1.13
C VAL A 676 -0.62 54.99 0.05
N GLU A 677 0.43 54.22 -0.19
CA GLU A 677 1.20 53.57 0.88
C GLU A 677 1.87 54.57 1.83
N PHE A 678 2.31 55.68 1.29
CA PHE A 678 2.85 56.76 2.12
C PHE A 678 1.78 57.33 3.07
N LEU A 679 0.56 57.61 2.59
CA LEU A 679 -0.52 58.08 3.46
C LEU A 679 -1.01 56.98 4.42
N ARG A 680 -1.04 55.73 3.99
CA ARG A 680 -1.35 54.59 4.87
C ARG A 680 -0.38 54.50 6.06
N LYS A 681 0.91 54.69 5.80
CA LYS A 681 1.92 54.72 6.90
C LYS A 681 1.72 55.89 7.86
N ALA A 682 1.20 57.02 7.34
CA ALA A 682 1.00 58.22 8.15
C ALA A 682 -0.33 58.24 8.91
N GLU A 683 -1.41 57.64 8.35
CA GLU A 683 -2.80 57.81 8.82
C GLU A 683 -3.47 56.47 9.21
N GLY A 684 -2.85 55.34 8.86
CA GLY A 684 -3.34 54.01 9.21
C GLY A 684 -4.31 53.42 8.19
N ASP A 685 -5.18 52.52 8.67
CA ASP A 685 -6.01 51.63 7.86
C ASP A 685 -7.19 52.32 7.15
N GLU A 686 -7.34 53.65 7.25
CA GLU A 686 -8.28 54.41 6.42
C GLU A 686 -7.89 54.26 4.94
N TRP A 687 -6.59 54.10 4.64
CA TRP A 687 -6.06 53.91 3.29
C TRP A 687 -5.91 52.44 2.98
N PRO A 688 -6.28 51.96 1.77
CA PRO A 688 -6.10 50.57 1.39
C PRO A 688 -4.62 50.17 1.31
N ASP A 689 -4.33 48.92 1.59
CA ASP A 689 -2.98 48.36 1.43
C ASP A 689 -2.74 48.06 -0.06
N LEU A 690 -2.03 48.93 -0.75
CA LEU A 690 -1.64 48.79 -2.15
C LEU A 690 -0.20 48.28 -2.32
N GLY A 691 0.43 47.83 -1.25
CA GLY A 691 1.69 47.06 -1.30
C GLY A 691 1.50 45.68 -1.96
N ASN A 692 2.58 45.03 -2.33
CA ASN A 692 2.48 43.72 -3.00
C ASN A 692 1.72 42.69 -2.19
N ASP A 693 1.95 42.64 -0.87
CA ASP A 693 1.26 41.71 0.03
C ASP A 693 -0.22 42.05 0.22
N GLY A 694 -0.56 43.33 0.29
CA GLY A 694 -1.94 43.83 0.35
C GLY A 694 -2.73 43.44 -0.89
N LEU A 695 -2.18 43.78 -2.06
CA LEU A 695 -2.76 43.46 -3.36
C LEU A 695 -2.85 41.94 -3.60
N ALA A 696 -1.90 41.15 -3.11
CA ALA A 696 -1.96 39.69 -3.20
C ALA A 696 -3.11 39.12 -2.37
N ARG A 697 -3.33 39.64 -1.16
CA ARG A 697 -4.46 39.24 -0.30
C ARG A 697 -5.82 39.57 -0.88
N SER A 698 -5.93 40.71 -1.57
CA SER A 698 -7.18 41.21 -2.19
C SER A 698 -7.30 40.90 -3.69
N ALA A 699 -6.48 39.95 -4.21
CA ALA A 699 -6.44 39.61 -5.63
C ALA A 699 -7.81 39.21 -6.21
N ALA A 700 -8.66 38.57 -5.41
CA ALA A 700 -10.02 38.21 -5.80
C ALA A 700 -10.90 39.45 -6.12
N ASP A 701 -10.64 40.57 -5.47
CA ASP A 701 -11.47 41.78 -5.61
C ASP A 701 -11.05 42.66 -6.79
N TRP A 702 -9.76 42.69 -7.14
CA TRP A 702 -9.24 43.62 -8.14
C TRP A 702 -8.60 42.93 -9.37
N LEU A 703 -7.95 41.76 -9.20
CA LEU A 703 -7.25 41.10 -10.29
C LEU A 703 -8.12 40.07 -11.01
N GLU A 704 -8.85 39.18 -10.28
CA GLU A 704 -9.73 38.19 -10.91
C GLU A 704 -10.75 38.80 -11.88
N PRO A 705 -11.44 39.94 -11.59
CA PRO A 705 -12.37 40.52 -12.54
C PRO A 705 -11.73 40.98 -13.85
N LEU A 706 -10.44 41.36 -13.84
CA LEU A 706 -9.71 41.72 -15.05
C LEU A 706 -9.37 40.52 -15.93
N LEU A 707 -9.39 39.32 -15.37
CA LEU A 707 -8.91 38.09 -15.99
C LEU A 707 -10.03 37.24 -16.58
N THR A 708 -11.30 37.59 -16.38
CA THR A 708 -12.47 36.77 -16.78
C THR A 708 -12.50 36.43 -18.28
N GLU A 709 -11.89 37.25 -19.13
CA GLU A 709 -11.78 37.01 -20.57
C GLU A 709 -10.34 36.73 -21.03
N LYS A 710 -9.41 36.53 -20.11
CA LYS A 710 -7.98 36.39 -20.38
C LYS A 710 -7.45 35.02 -20.01
N THR A 711 -6.44 34.57 -20.73
CA THR A 711 -5.79 33.28 -20.51
C THR A 711 -4.29 33.40 -20.25
N ALA A 712 -3.73 34.59 -20.30
CA ALA A 712 -2.30 34.85 -20.13
C ALA A 712 -2.00 36.24 -19.59
N ARG A 713 -0.89 36.40 -18.85
CA ARG A 713 -0.38 37.66 -18.34
C ARG A 713 -0.25 38.73 -19.45
N GLY A 714 0.29 38.33 -20.60
CA GLY A 714 0.52 39.28 -21.71
C GLY A 714 -0.73 39.95 -22.30
N GLN A 715 -1.93 39.52 -21.89
CA GLN A 715 -3.21 40.09 -22.25
C GLN A 715 -3.66 41.25 -21.32
N LEU A 716 -2.97 41.38 -20.16
CA LEU A 716 -3.20 42.50 -19.24
C LEU A 716 -2.46 43.76 -19.73
N SER A 717 -3.18 44.84 -19.87
CA SER A 717 -2.58 46.11 -20.18
C SER A 717 -2.21 46.90 -18.92
N ALA A 718 -1.20 47.74 -19.02
CA ALA A 718 -0.79 48.61 -17.93
C ALA A 718 -1.91 49.65 -17.53
N GLY A 719 -2.82 49.97 -18.46
CA GLY A 719 -3.99 50.79 -18.17
C GLY A 719 -5.00 50.10 -17.30
N GLU A 720 -5.39 48.87 -17.66
CA GLU A 720 -6.33 48.06 -16.84
C GLU A 720 -5.79 47.83 -15.41
N LEU A 721 -4.49 47.59 -15.27
CA LEU A 721 -3.85 47.46 -13.95
C LEU A 721 -3.95 48.77 -13.15
N PHE A 722 -3.72 49.91 -13.79
CA PHE A 722 -3.85 51.21 -13.12
C PHE A 722 -5.29 51.48 -12.69
N ASP A 723 -6.26 51.28 -13.58
CA ASP A 723 -7.68 51.47 -13.28
C ASP A 723 -8.15 50.57 -12.12
N ALA A 724 -7.77 49.30 -12.17
CA ALA A 724 -8.14 48.34 -11.12
C ALA A 724 -7.58 48.72 -9.74
N VAL A 725 -6.31 49.09 -9.68
CA VAL A 725 -5.68 49.47 -8.40
C VAL A 725 -6.21 50.85 -7.94
N SER A 726 -6.45 51.78 -8.85
CA SER A 726 -7.03 53.07 -8.50
C SER A 726 -8.46 52.91 -7.95
N ASN A 727 -9.21 51.94 -8.45
CA ASN A 727 -10.56 51.64 -7.96
C ASN A 727 -10.60 51.05 -6.54
N GLN A 728 -9.49 50.55 -6.01
CA GLN A 728 -9.40 50.12 -4.59
C GLN A 728 -9.42 51.33 -3.64
N VAL A 729 -9.12 52.56 -4.14
CA VAL A 729 -9.16 53.77 -3.34
C VAL A 729 -10.53 54.43 -3.48
N ALA A 730 -11.24 54.63 -2.39
CA ALA A 730 -12.55 55.27 -2.40
C ALA A 730 -12.48 56.69 -2.98
N TRP A 731 -13.55 57.17 -3.66
CA TRP A 731 -13.60 58.45 -4.35
C TRP A 731 -13.22 59.67 -3.49
N ASN A 732 -13.69 59.70 -2.24
CA ASN A 732 -13.35 60.75 -1.27
C ASN A 732 -11.85 60.77 -0.95
N LEU A 733 -11.21 59.60 -0.85
CA LEU A 733 -9.78 59.45 -0.58
C LEU A 733 -8.92 59.85 -1.79
N ARG A 734 -9.39 59.63 -3.02
CA ARG A 734 -8.65 60.08 -4.23
C ARG A 734 -8.47 61.59 -4.24
N ARG A 735 -9.49 62.34 -3.85
CA ARG A 735 -9.37 63.81 -3.76
C ARG A 735 -8.38 64.22 -2.66
N ARG A 736 -8.40 63.55 -1.54
CA ARG A 736 -7.42 63.77 -0.47
C ARG A 736 -6.01 63.38 -0.90
N LEU A 737 -5.85 62.31 -1.66
CA LEU A 737 -4.56 61.88 -2.20
C LEU A 737 -3.89 62.96 -3.03
N GLU A 738 -4.64 63.61 -3.92
CA GLU A 738 -4.10 64.70 -4.76
C GLU A 738 -3.72 65.93 -3.94
N ALA A 739 -4.42 66.23 -2.85
CA ALA A 739 -4.13 67.35 -1.98
C ALA A 739 -3.02 67.03 -0.94
N GLU A 740 -3.02 65.84 -0.38
CA GLU A 740 -2.15 65.51 0.75
C GLU A 740 -0.84 64.82 0.33
N ALA A 741 -0.83 64.12 -0.79
CA ALA A 741 0.35 63.47 -1.36
C ALA A 741 0.47 63.83 -2.86
N PRO A 742 0.67 65.06 -3.24
CA PRO A 742 0.73 65.47 -4.63
C PRO A 742 1.89 64.81 -5.38
N THR A 743 1.75 64.63 -6.70
CA THR A 743 2.81 64.05 -7.52
C THR A 743 4.04 64.96 -7.68
N HIS A 744 3.82 66.26 -7.56
CA HIS A 744 4.84 67.29 -7.77
C HIS A 744 4.74 68.33 -6.68
N PHE A 745 5.85 68.92 -6.31
CA PHE A 745 5.98 70.13 -5.56
C PHE A 745 6.03 71.29 -6.54
N THR A 746 5.18 72.27 -6.34
CA THR A 746 5.21 73.50 -7.14
C THR A 746 6.17 74.50 -6.52
N ALA A 747 7.31 74.65 -7.14
CA ALA A 747 8.32 75.65 -6.71
C ALA A 747 7.86 77.10 -6.87
N PRO A 748 8.43 78.10 -6.18
CA PRO A 748 8.14 79.49 -6.36
C PRO A 748 8.31 80.03 -7.83
N THR A 749 9.13 79.38 -8.61
CA THR A 749 9.31 79.61 -10.04
C THR A 749 8.16 79.11 -10.92
N GLY A 750 7.18 78.41 -10.36
CA GLY A 750 6.14 77.65 -11.06
C GLY A 750 6.63 76.39 -11.69
N SER A 751 7.85 75.83 -11.32
CA SER A 751 8.29 74.52 -11.72
C SER A 751 7.52 73.49 -10.97
N ALA A 752 6.99 72.42 -11.66
CA ALA A 752 6.50 71.23 -11.06
C ALA A 752 7.67 70.26 -10.94
N VAL A 753 8.12 69.98 -9.70
CA VAL A 753 9.24 69.08 -9.37
C VAL A 753 8.66 67.80 -8.81
N PRO A 754 8.96 66.62 -9.35
CA PRO A 754 8.41 65.39 -8.83
C PRO A 754 8.85 65.13 -7.39
N ILE A 755 7.92 64.61 -6.60
CA ILE A 755 8.20 64.18 -5.23
C ILE A 755 8.50 62.69 -5.27
N ASP A 756 9.65 62.31 -4.76
CA ASP A 756 10.03 60.90 -4.57
C ASP A 756 9.57 60.45 -3.17
N TYR A 757 8.54 59.59 -3.13
CA TYR A 757 7.96 59.01 -1.92
C TYR A 757 8.68 57.78 -1.44
N GLU A 758 9.59 57.19 -2.26
CA GLU A 758 10.33 55.95 -1.94
C GLU A 758 11.69 56.24 -1.27
N ALA A 759 12.11 57.51 -1.27
CA ALA A 759 13.40 57.88 -0.69
C ALA A 759 13.49 57.51 0.81
N GLU A 760 14.59 56.89 1.25
CA GLU A 760 14.78 56.40 2.63
C GLU A 760 14.55 57.47 3.70
N GLN A 761 14.87 58.72 3.37
CA GLN A 761 14.73 59.86 4.26
C GLN A 761 13.33 60.46 4.31
N GLY A 762 12.35 59.90 3.58
CA GLY A 762 10.98 60.41 3.42
C GLY A 762 10.77 61.17 2.12
N PRO A 763 9.56 61.78 1.90
CA PRO A 763 9.19 62.37 0.64
C PRO A 763 10.17 63.46 0.24
N THR A 764 10.92 63.20 -0.84
CA THR A 764 12.08 64.03 -1.26
C THR A 764 11.82 64.78 -2.54
N VAL A 765 12.28 66.02 -2.58
CA VAL A 765 12.26 66.90 -3.75
C VAL A 765 13.69 67.31 -4.05
N SER A 766 14.19 66.98 -5.23
CA SER A 766 15.51 67.45 -5.71
C SER A 766 15.35 68.67 -6.57
N ILE A 767 15.76 69.81 -6.03
CA ILE A 767 15.50 71.17 -6.66
C ILE A 767 16.70 72.06 -6.51
N ARG A 768 16.92 72.91 -7.51
CA ARG A 768 17.99 73.89 -7.47
C ARG A 768 17.71 74.99 -6.44
N VAL A 769 18.73 75.43 -5.70
CA VAL A 769 18.64 76.41 -4.60
C VAL A 769 17.94 77.68 -5.07
N GLN A 770 18.23 78.12 -6.30
CA GLN A 770 17.67 79.42 -6.86
C GLN A 770 16.16 79.33 -7.14
N GLU A 771 15.60 78.18 -7.32
CA GLU A 771 14.16 78.03 -7.58
C GLU A 771 13.34 78.18 -6.32
N LEU A 772 14.01 78.10 -5.13
CA LEU A 772 13.39 78.21 -3.81
C LEU A 772 13.52 79.58 -3.18
N PHE A 773 14.20 80.55 -3.87
CA PHE A 773 14.31 81.94 -3.35
C PHE A 773 12.93 82.56 -3.13
N GLY A 774 12.76 83.33 -2.09
CA GLY A 774 11.51 83.90 -1.64
C GLY A 774 10.63 82.97 -0.80
N LEU A 775 10.97 81.70 -0.69
CA LEU A 775 10.24 80.77 0.15
C LEU A 775 10.71 80.86 1.62
N THR A 776 9.82 81.38 2.47
CA THR A 776 10.11 81.65 3.92
C THR A 776 9.64 80.56 4.83
N GLN A 777 8.80 79.70 4.35
CA GLN A 777 8.29 78.53 5.08
C GLN A 777 8.82 77.26 4.42
N HIS A 778 9.04 76.25 5.27
CA HIS A 778 9.43 74.95 4.76
C HIS A 778 8.23 74.22 4.13
N PRO A 779 8.32 73.70 2.89
CA PRO A 779 7.20 73.04 2.26
C PRO A 779 6.88 71.69 2.97
N SER A 780 5.60 71.42 3.11
CA SER A 780 5.07 70.23 3.75
C SER A 780 3.92 69.63 2.95
N ILE A 781 3.66 68.37 3.16
CA ILE A 781 2.55 67.59 2.57
C ILE A 781 1.74 66.92 3.69
N ALA A 782 0.75 66.09 3.35
CA ALA A 782 -0.15 65.45 4.32
C ALA A 782 -0.85 66.47 5.23
N GLY A 783 -1.45 67.49 4.63
CA GLY A 783 -2.13 68.51 5.41
C GLY A 783 -1.18 69.37 6.30
N GLY A 784 0.10 69.48 5.95
CA GLY A 784 1.10 70.26 6.70
C GLY A 784 1.83 69.42 7.78
N ARG A 785 1.51 68.12 7.92
CA ARG A 785 2.05 67.27 9.00
C ARG A 785 3.45 66.70 8.72
N ILE A 786 3.78 66.54 7.42
CA ILE A 786 5.04 65.93 7.04
C ILE A 786 5.88 66.90 6.22
N PRO A 787 7.03 67.38 6.71
CA PRO A 787 7.91 68.25 5.96
C PRO A 787 8.55 67.46 4.82
N LEU A 788 8.64 68.11 3.64
CA LEU A 788 9.39 67.53 2.51
C LEU A 788 10.89 67.54 2.82
N VAL A 789 11.55 66.49 2.42
CA VAL A 789 13.00 66.47 2.39
C VAL A 789 13.44 67.19 1.13
N ILE A 790 14.18 68.30 1.27
CA ILE A 790 14.66 69.04 0.12
C ILE A 790 16.12 68.68 -0.13
N GLU A 791 16.36 68.02 -1.24
CA GLU A 791 17.71 67.88 -1.78
C GLU A 791 18.03 69.12 -2.65
N LEU A 792 18.80 70.01 -2.09
CA LEU A 792 19.23 71.20 -2.72
C LEU A 792 20.28 70.92 -3.79
N LEU A 793 20.00 71.33 -5.02
CA LEU A 793 20.92 71.17 -6.15
C LEU A 793 21.61 72.44 -6.55
N SER A 794 22.86 72.34 -6.98
CA SER A 794 23.56 73.44 -7.68
C SER A 794 22.93 73.74 -9.02
N PRO A 795 23.23 74.84 -9.68
CA PRO A 795 22.78 75.13 -11.04
C PRO A 795 23.11 74.05 -12.06
N GLY A 796 24.12 73.24 -11.83
CA GLY A 796 24.52 72.10 -12.65
C GLY A 796 23.92 70.79 -12.17
N HIS A 797 22.82 70.76 -11.39
CA HIS A 797 22.09 69.63 -10.92
C HIS A 797 22.91 68.66 -10.06
N LYS A 798 23.94 69.14 -9.35
CA LYS A 798 24.71 68.33 -8.38
C LYS A 798 24.19 68.61 -6.97
N PRO A 799 24.00 67.51 -6.14
CA PRO A 799 23.57 67.65 -4.74
C PRO A 799 24.53 68.62 -4.01
N VAL A 800 23.96 69.49 -3.20
CA VAL A 800 24.70 70.48 -2.37
C VAL A 800 24.45 70.20 -0.89
N GLN A 801 23.17 70.08 -0.52
CA GLN A 801 22.75 69.83 0.86
C GLN A 801 21.35 69.24 0.87
N ILE A 802 21.07 68.43 1.88
CA ILE A 802 19.73 67.92 2.17
C ILE A 802 19.24 68.65 3.42
N THR A 803 17.96 69.11 3.38
CA THR A 803 17.37 69.79 4.51
C THR A 803 15.90 69.50 4.69
N ARG A 804 15.47 69.50 5.95
CA ARG A 804 14.06 69.47 6.39
C ARG A 804 13.66 70.77 7.09
N ASP A 805 14.56 71.74 7.12
CA ASP A 805 14.32 73.11 7.61
C ASP A 805 14.93 74.11 6.63
N LEU A 806 14.15 74.53 5.65
CA LEU A 806 14.57 75.52 4.66
C LEU A 806 14.85 76.88 5.30
N PRO A 807 13.99 77.38 6.23
CA PRO A 807 14.34 78.65 6.94
C PRO A 807 15.64 78.59 7.76
N GLY A 808 15.90 77.44 8.39
CA GLY A 808 17.19 77.21 9.09
C GLY A 808 18.37 77.17 8.12
N PHE A 809 18.22 76.55 6.96
CA PHE A 809 19.21 76.54 5.91
C PHE A 809 19.52 77.98 5.44
N TRP A 810 18.46 78.85 5.19
CA TRP A 810 18.65 80.19 4.81
C TRP A 810 19.42 81.03 5.81
N ARG A 811 19.21 80.83 7.12
CA ARG A 811 19.89 81.52 8.22
C ARG A 811 21.27 80.95 8.53
N GLY A 812 21.54 79.79 8.21
CA GLY A 812 22.78 79.10 8.55
C GLY A 812 23.65 78.76 7.33
N SER A 813 23.66 77.53 6.87
CA SER A 813 24.60 77.00 5.86
C SER A 813 24.48 77.57 4.49
N TYR A 814 23.43 78.36 4.19
CA TYR A 814 23.31 79.08 2.89
C TYR A 814 24.48 80.02 2.61
N ALA A 815 25.02 80.68 3.64
CA ALA A 815 26.17 81.60 3.46
C ALA A 815 27.40 80.84 2.91
N ASP A 816 27.68 79.70 3.40
CA ASP A 816 28.78 78.79 2.96
C ASP A 816 28.51 78.27 1.53
N VAL A 817 27.26 77.79 1.26
CA VAL A 817 26.85 77.31 -0.05
C VAL A 817 26.89 78.41 -1.08
N ARG A 818 26.50 79.65 -0.72
CA ARG A 818 26.59 80.87 -1.60
C ARG A 818 28.03 81.06 -1.94
N THR A 819 28.96 81.04 -0.99
CA THR A 819 30.38 81.34 -1.22
C THR A 819 30.99 80.36 -2.19
N ASP A 820 30.76 79.04 -1.94
CA ASP A 820 31.28 77.97 -2.78
C ASP A 820 30.66 78.02 -4.23
N LEU A 821 29.35 78.19 -4.35
CA LEU A 821 28.65 78.05 -5.60
C LEU A 821 28.79 79.35 -6.44
N ARG A 822 28.96 80.51 -5.82
CA ARG A 822 29.24 81.79 -6.51
C ARG A 822 30.54 81.76 -7.31
N GLY A 823 31.56 81.07 -6.75
CA GLY A 823 32.80 80.80 -7.45
C GLY A 823 32.66 79.89 -8.66
N ARG A 824 31.87 78.85 -8.53
CA ARG A 824 31.63 77.85 -9.62
C ARG A 824 30.59 78.31 -10.66
N TYR A 825 29.58 79.07 -10.26
CA TYR A 825 28.46 79.52 -11.11
C TYR A 825 28.23 81.00 -11.02
N PRO A 826 29.18 81.88 -11.46
CA PRO A 826 29.16 83.29 -11.23
C PRO A 826 28.03 84.03 -11.99
N ARG A 827 27.46 83.39 -13.00
CA ARG A 827 26.35 83.99 -13.81
C ARG A 827 24.99 83.75 -13.19
N HIS A 828 24.90 82.95 -12.10
CA HIS A 828 23.64 82.75 -11.39
C HIS A 828 23.51 83.75 -10.23
N PRO A 829 22.26 84.11 -9.86
CA PRO A 829 22.04 85.04 -8.74
C PRO A 829 22.38 84.33 -7.40
N TRP A 830 23.14 85.06 -6.55
CA TRP A 830 23.52 84.57 -5.19
C TRP A 830 23.26 85.71 -4.21
N PRO A 831 21.97 86.04 -3.89
CA PRO A 831 21.59 87.14 -2.99
C PRO A 831 22.16 86.99 -1.60
N GLU A 832 22.32 88.06 -0.86
CA GLU A 832 22.69 87.99 0.56
C GLU A 832 21.53 87.52 1.43
N ASP A 833 20.35 88.02 1.08
CA ASP A 833 19.10 87.45 1.69
C ASP A 833 18.28 86.71 0.61
N PRO A 834 18.27 85.34 0.73
CA PRO A 834 17.52 84.46 -0.18
C PRO A 834 16.02 84.56 0.06
N THR A 835 15.57 85.08 1.22
CA THR A 835 14.11 85.14 1.54
C THR A 835 13.36 86.19 0.86
N SER A 836 14.07 87.30 0.50
CA SER A 836 13.50 88.47 -0.24
C SER A 836 13.81 88.41 -1.72
N ALA A 837 14.60 87.48 -2.18
CA ALA A 837 15.03 87.40 -3.57
C ALA A 837 13.97 86.71 -4.46
N LEU A 838 13.90 87.19 -5.72
CA LEU A 838 13.02 86.53 -6.71
C LEU A 838 13.55 85.19 -7.16
N PRO A 839 12.71 84.16 -7.20
CA PRO A 839 13.10 82.80 -7.66
C PRO A 839 13.38 82.80 -9.17
N THR A 840 14.38 81.96 -9.59
CA THR A 840 14.76 81.94 -11.00
C THR A 840 15.25 80.60 -11.46
N ARG A 841 14.94 80.27 -12.72
CA ARG A 841 15.46 79.10 -13.43
C ARG A 841 16.67 79.37 -14.29
N ARG A 842 16.94 80.68 -14.59
CA ARG A 842 17.88 81.13 -15.64
C ARG A 842 19.11 81.80 -15.03
N ALA A 843 20.24 81.61 -15.69
CA ALA A 843 21.39 82.41 -15.45
C ALA A 843 21.15 83.81 -15.97
N LYS A 844 21.90 84.87 -15.47
CA LYS A 844 21.88 86.21 -16.02
C LYS A 844 22.36 86.23 -17.48
N PRO A 845 21.79 87.02 -18.37
CA PRO A 845 22.31 87.16 -19.70
C PRO A 845 23.80 87.48 -19.72
N LYS A 846 24.46 87.17 -20.87
CA LYS A 846 25.87 87.42 -21.02
C LYS A 846 26.03 88.95 -21.24
N GLY A 847 26.65 89.72 -20.27
CA GLY A 847 26.87 91.10 -20.34
C GLY A 847 25.97 92.04 -19.49
N THR A 848 25.23 91.49 -18.50
CA THR A 848 24.49 92.24 -17.46
C THR A 848 25.12 92.08 -16.11
#